data_2ccb17b92b3dbe61a06953bc66786717
#
_entry.id   2ccb17b92b3dbe61a06953bc66786717
#
_cell.length_a   1.000
_cell.length_b   1.000
_cell.length_c   1.000
_cell.angle_alpha   90.00
_cell.angle_beta   90.00
_cell.angle_gamma   90.00
#
_symmetry.space_group_name_H-M   'P 1'
#
loop_
_entity.id
_entity.type
_entity.pdbx_description
1 polymer ?
#
loop_
_entity_poly.entity_id
_entity_poly.type
_entity_poly.pdbx_seq_one_letter_code
_entity_poly.pdbx_strand_id
1 'polypeptide(L)'
;VSDACDYARFCSALDFWVISDHAEAATPTKWMEAKKAVRQCNAIHENSETPDLISFLGFEWTQIDPDKENHYGHKNVMFLETDEESVPVMPIGSGGVATDGMRSVDRLPTVRSNMLSMALVDFKNRNRYADLITFSEHIVKTEDCDGDFYNPNSSCYFSALTPKDLFAALDEIKSDSIVIPHGNTWGFYTPSESSWDKQLSKEQNRSDKQISFEIMSGHGNSEEYRPWSASITENNVQFCPEPTKNYLPSCWQAGEIIKERCLENQNSEAICDKRAALARQLYIEGGLSGKFAVKGITPEEWLDSGQCKDCFIPAFNYRPRGSAQYALALRNSQDGVEQRFKFGFIASSDNHRSRPGTGYKPVDRMVTTEANGPALKFLEENLTPQEEKSDQPRKVNLEELDIPDPFSLWEPIRQSSFFTTGGLAAVHVENRSRKGIWDSFKRRETYATSGPRILLWFNLIDTTGSLPMGTETSKKDNPVFEVKAIGSFKQKPGCPDYKLGNLSSKQIQTLCKNECYNPSEERNAITRIEVIKITPQNSDSEDIDKLIMDPWKIIDCPKEGNGCRVRFSDEDYSSDKRDSVYYVRAIEEPSLRINAGNLRCDFDEQGNCKKVNICYGNYKTSRDDNCTMMSEERAWSSPIYINYQ
;
A
#
# COMPACT_ATOMS: atom_id res chain seq x y z
N VAL A 1 -1.06 15.08 -13.95
CA VAL A 1 -0.58 15.81 -12.76
C VAL A 1 -1.46 17.03 -12.44
N SER A 2 -1.78 17.88 -13.44
CA SER A 2 -2.65 19.05 -13.21
C SER A 2 -4.02 18.67 -12.63
N ASP A 3 -4.69 17.65 -13.18
CA ASP A 3 -5.97 17.15 -12.67
C ASP A 3 -5.84 16.64 -11.22
N ALA A 4 -4.69 16.04 -10.85
CA ALA A 4 -4.44 15.59 -9.47
C ALA A 4 -4.32 16.77 -8.50
N CYS A 5 -3.64 17.86 -8.92
CA CYS A 5 -3.58 19.09 -8.15
C CYS A 5 -4.96 19.71 -7.93
N ASP A 6 -5.75 19.83 -9.00
CA ASP A 6 -7.10 20.37 -8.91
C ASP A 6 -8.01 19.50 -8.05
N TYR A 7 -7.87 18.17 -8.14
CA TYR A 7 -8.59 17.24 -7.27
C TYR A 7 -8.19 17.40 -5.80
N ALA A 8 -6.88 17.48 -5.52
CA ALA A 8 -6.35 17.71 -4.17
C ALA A 8 -6.93 18.99 -3.56
N ARG A 9 -6.96 20.08 -4.32
CA ARG A 9 -7.42 21.39 -3.87
C ARG A 9 -8.94 21.46 -3.73
N PHE A 10 -9.67 21.07 -4.77
CA PHE A 10 -11.10 21.35 -4.87
C PHE A 10 -11.99 20.20 -4.43
N CYS A 11 -11.58 18.94 -4.66
CA CYS A 11 -12.41 17.78 -4.32
C CYS A 11 -12.08 17.25 -2.93
N SER A 12 -10.86 16.80 -2.71
CA SER A 12 -10.44 16.24 -1.42
C SER A 12 -10.01 17.30 -0.40
N ALA A 13 -9.73 18.55 -0.81
CA ALA A 13 -9.35 19.66 0.07
C ALA A 13 -8.13 19.34 0.96
N LEU A 14 -7.07 18.82 0.37
CA LEU A 14 -5.82 18.52 1.06
C LEU A 14 -5.05 19.80 1.35
N ASP A 15 -4.24 19.79 2.42
CA ASP A 15 -3.27 20.82 2.73
C ASP A 15 -1.93 20.59 2.01
N PHE A 16 -1.59 19.33 1.75
CA PHE A 16 -0.42 18.94 0.96
C PHE A 16 -0.64 17.59 0.27
N TRP A 17 0.13 17.34 -0.76
CA TRP A 17 0.17 16.06 -1.46
C TRP A 17 1.53 15.87 -2.17
N VAL A 18 1.83 14.63 -2.54
CA VAL A 18 3.03 14.23 -3.28
C VAL A 18 2.59 13.52 -4.56
N ILE A 19 3.18 13.88 -5.70
CA ILE A 19 3.12 13.05 -6.90
C ILE A 19 4.22 11.99 -6.82
N SER A 20 3.88 10.74 -7.14
CA SER A 20 4.85 9.61 -7.10
C SER A 20 4.55 8.63 -8.24
N ASP A 21 4.63 9.10 -9.48
CA ASP A 21 4.49 8.22 -10.64
C ASP A 21 5.65 7.22 -10.70
N HIS A 22 5.39 5.99 -11.21
CA HIS A 22 6.41 4.95 -11.40
C HIS A 22 7.58 5.45 -12.25
N ALA A 23 8.79 5.44 -11.70
CA ALA A 23 10.00 5.88 -12.38
C ALA A 23 10.33 5.00 -13.61
N GLU A 24 9.95 3.73 -13.58
CA GLU A 24 10.15 2.75 -14.64
C GLU A 24 9.43 3.12 -15.94
N ALA A 25 8.28 3.81 -15.81
CA ALA A 25 7.53 4.34 -16.93
C ALA A 25 7.88 5.80 -17.26
N ALA A 26 8.81 6.42 -16.56
CA ALA A 26 9.17 7.80 -16.81
C ALA A 26 9.88 7.99 -18.16
N THR A 27 9.60 9.14 -18.77
CA THR A 27 10.34 9.65 -19.92
C THR A 27 10.78 11.08 -19.63
N PRO A 28 11.84 11.60 -20.26
CA PRO A 28 12.30 12.99 -20.04
C PRO A 28 11.18 14.01 -20.18
N THR A 29 10.31 13.82 -21.18
CA THR A 29 9.16 14.72 -21.44
C THR A 29 8.12 14.64 -20.32
N LYS A 30 7.73 13.42 -19.88
CA LYS A 30 6.72 13.24 -18.83
C LYS A 30 7.19 13.73 -17.48
N TRP A 31 8.46 13.49 -17.15
CA TRP A 31 9.03 14.00 -15.93
C TRP A 31 9.13 15.54 -15.91
N MET A 32 9.51 16.14 -17.04
CA MET A 32 9.49 17.60 -17.19
C MET A 32 8.06 18.16 -17.03
N GLU A 33 7.05 17.51 -17.61
CA GLU A 33 5.64 17.88 -17.44
C GLU A 33 5.21 17.77 -15.96
N ALA A 34 5.61 16.72 -15.25
CA ALA A 34 5.33 16.53 -13.82
C ALA A 34 5.94 17.65 -12.97
N LYS A 35 7.24 17.95 -13.16
CA LYS A 35 7.94 19.06 -12.50
C LYS A 35 7.23 20.40 -12.74
N LYS A 36 6.89 20.68 -13.98
CA LYS A 36 6.18 21.92 -14.35
C LYS A 36 4.80 22.00 -13.70
N ALA A 37 4.03 20.92 -13.71
CA ALA A 37 2.69 20.88 -13.13
C ALA A 37 2.73 21.06 -11.59
N VAL A 38 3.69 20.45 -10.90
CA VAL A 38 3.91 20.66 -9.45
C VAL A 38 4.22 22.12 -9.13
N ARG A 39 5.11 22.74 -9.91
CA ARG A 39 5.44 24.18 -9.74
C ARG A 39 4.23 25.08 -10.02
N GLN A 40 3.47 24.80 -11.07
CA GLN A 40 2.24 25.54 -11.35
C GLN A 40 1.21 25.36 -10.25
N CYS A 41 1.06 24.15 -9.72
CA CYS A 41 0.18 23.87 -8.58
C CYS A 41 0.55 24.70 -7.35
N ASN A 42 1.84 24.79 -7.04
CA ASN A 42 2.35 25.61 -5.93
C ASN A 42 2.24 27.12 -6.17
N ALA A 43 2.19 27.58 -7.44
CA ALA A 43 2.06 29.00 -7.76
C ALA A 43 0.63 29.53 -7.61
N ILE A 44 -0.37 28.65 -7.50
CA ILE A 44 -1.78 29.03 -7.31
C ILE A 44 -2.05 29.13 -5.82
N HIS A 45 -1.78 30.27 -5.22
CA HIS A 45 -2.13 30.57 -3.83
C HIS A 45 -2.33 32.09 -3.66
N GLU A 46 -3.25 32.48 -2.79
CA GLU A 46 -3.50 33.88 -2.47
C GLU A 46 -2.43 34.45 -1.52
N ASN A 47 -1.84 33.58 -0.68
CA ASN A 47 -0.82 33.96 0.29
C ASN A 47 0.34 32.95 0.28
N SER A 48 1.55 33.44 -0.01
CA SER A 48 2.77 32.61 -0.06
C SER A 48 3.25 32.13 1.30
N GLU A 49 2.88 32.81 2.39
CA GLU A 49 3.26 32.42 3.75
C GLU A 49 2.39 31.28 4.29
N THR A 50 1.12 31.21 3.85
CA THR A 50 0.15 30.19 4.25
C THR A 50 -0.60 29.65 3.02
N PRO A 51 0.07 28.91 2.14
CA PRO A 51 -0.53 28.40 0.93
C PRO A 51 -1.71 27.45 1.25
N ASP A 52 -2.72 27.49 0.40
CA ASP A 52 -3.90 26.62 0.53
C ASP A 52 -3.57 25.14 0.28
N LEU A 53 -2.60 24.88 -0.61
CA LEU A 53 -2.12 23.53 -0.96
C LEU A 53 -0.63 23.57 -1.26
N ILE A 54 0.10 22.59 -0.74
CA ILE A 54 1.53 22.37 -1.02
C ILE A 54 1.71 21.06 -1.77
N SER A 55 2.29 21.14 -2.97
CA SER A 55 2.59 19.97 -3.79
C SER A 55 4.08 19.65 -3.74
N PHE A 56 4.42 18.44 -3.34
CA PHE A 56 5.78 17.91 -3.40
C PHE A 56 5.99 17.15 -4.70
N LEU A 57 7.22 17.20 -5.20
CA LEU A 57 7.67 16.37 -6.30
C LEU A 57 8.21 15.06 -5.76
N GLY A 58 7.92 13.97 -6.44
CA GLY A 58 8.42 12.65 -6.08
C GLY A 58 8.27 11.66 -7.22
N PHE A 59 8.74 10.47 -7.02
CA PHE A 59 8.57 9.32 -7.90
C PHE A 59 8.49 8.04 -7.09
N GLU A 60 7.96 6.99 -7.68
CA GLU A 60 7.98 5.66 -7.10
C GLU A 60 9.09 4.82 -7.75
N TRP A 61 9.94 4.25 -6.92
CA TRP A 61 10.91 3.23 -7.28
C TRP A 61 10.25 1.87 -7.09
N THR A 62 9.81 1.26 -8.20
CA THR A 62 8.95 0.08 -8.24
C THR A 62 9.78 -1.19 -8.44
N GLN A 63 10.48 -1.63 -7.41
CA GLN A 63 11.33 -2.80 -7.49
C GLN A 63 10.53 -4.08 -7.20
N ILE A 64 10.43 -4.96 -8.17
CA ILE A 64 9.75 -6.25 -8.10
C ILE A 64 10.68 -7.35 -8.61
N ASP A 65 10.80 -8.43 -7.85
CA ASP A 65 11.49 -9.64 -8.28
C ASP A 65 10.71 -10.87 -7.79
N PRO A 66 10.56 -11.93 -8.60
CA PRO A 66 9.91 -13.17 -8.18
C PRO A 66 10.74 -13.96 -7.16
N ASP A 67 12.06 -13.76 -7.12
CA ASP A 67 12.93 -14.30 -6.09
C ASP A 67 12.88 -13.40 -4.85
N LYS A 68 12.47 -13.97 -3.72
CA LYS A 68 12.40 -13.27 -2.44
C LYS A 68 13.72 -12.62 -2.00
N GLU A 69 14.86 -13.17 -2.42
CA GLU A 69 16.18 -12.64 -2.05
C GLU A 69 16.52 -11.36 -2.82
N ASN A 70 15.95 -11.17 -3.99
CA ASN A 70 16.15 -10.01 -4.85
C ASN A 70 15.00 -9.00 -4.79
N HIS A 71 13.86 -9.35 -4.17
CA HIS A 71 12.69 -8.50 -4.05
C HIS A 71 12.82 -7.53 -2.88
N TYR A 72 12.88 -6.22 -3.12
CA TYR A 72 12.97 -5.17 -2.09
C TYR A 72 11.69 -4.36 -1.91
N GLY A 73 10.71 -4.55 -2.77
CA GLY A 73 9.42 -3.86 -2.73
C GLY A 73 9.48 -2.42 -3.25
N HIS A 74 8.35 -1.74 -3.20
CA HIS A 74 8.19 -0.37 -3.69
C HIS A 74 8.64 0.65 -2.66
N LYS A 75 9.17 1.77 -3.14
CA LYS A 75 9.54 2.93 -2.31
C LYS A 75 9.18 4.23 -3.01
N ASN A 76 8.36 5.04 -2.37
CA ASN A 76 8.14 6.41 -2.81
C ASN A 76 9.33 7.29 -2.41
N VAL A 77 9.77 8.13 -3.31
CA VAL A 77 10.79 9.16 -3.05
C VAL A 77 10.13 10.53 -3.13
N MET A 78 10.27 11.32 -2.10
CA MET A 78 9.77 12.70 -2.03
C MET A 78 10.94 13.68 -1.92
N PHE A 79 10.92 14.76 -2.69
CA PHE A 79 11.93 15.82 -2.67
C PHE A 79 11.44 17.06 -1.91
N LEU A 80 12.35 17.70 -1.16
CA LEU A 80 12.06 18.98 -0.53
C LEU A 80 11.88 20.07 -1.57
N GLU A 81 12.81 20.18 -2.51
CA GLU A 81 12.82 21.23 -3.53
C GLU A 81 12.09 20.79 -4.81
N THR A 82 11.75 21.75 -5.67
CA THR A 82 11.06 21.49 -6.94
C THR A 82 11.65 22.23 -8.13
N ASP A 83 12.70 23.06 -7.89
CA ASP A 83 13.38 23.81 -8.95
C ASP A 83 14.28 22.88 -9.82
N GLU A 84 14.59 23.33 -11.05
CA GLU A 84 15.32 22.51 -12.03
C GLU A 84 16.78 22.23 -11.66
N GLU A 85 17.36 23.06 -10.79
CA GLU A 85 18.76 22.93 -10.39
C GLU A 85 18.94 21.96 -9.22
N SER A 86 17.85 21.72 -8.48
CA SER A 86 17.86 20.92 -7.25
C SER A 86 17.36 19.49 -7.50
N VAL A 87 16.47 19.27 -8.49
CA VAL A 87 15.86 17.97 -8.77
C VAL A 87 16.39 17.36 -10.08
N PRO A 88 16.38 16.03 -10.24
CA PRO A 88 17.00 15.38 -11.38
C PRO A 88 16.27 15.64 -12.71
N VAL A 89 17.00 15.47 -13.83
CA VAL A 89 16.44 15.51 -15.19
C VAL A 89 15.56 14.29 -15.47
N MET A 90 15.91 13.13 -14.88
CA MET A 90 15.12 11.90 -14.91
C MET A 90 15.04 11.30 -13.49
N PRO A 91 13.92 10.67 -13.10
CA PRO A 91 13.85 9.94 -11.84
C PRO A 91 14.73 8.69 -11.89
N ILE A 92 15.07 8.18 -10.70
CA ILE A 92 15.83 6.94 -10.56
C ILE A 92 14.86 5.77 -10.66
N GLY A 93 14.98 4.94 -11.69
CA GLY A 93 14.18 3.73 -11.84
C GLY A 93 14.72 2.54 -11.06
N SER A 94 13.95 1.47 -11.01
CA SER A 94 14.39 0.18 -10.51
C SER A 94 14.84 -0.73 -11.68
N GLY A 95 15.40 -1.89 -11.34
CA GLY A 95 15.52 -3.03 -12.25
C GLY A 95 14.52 -4.12 -11.89
N GLY A 96 14.57 -5.23 -12.63
CA GLY A 96 13.75 -6.41 -12.43
C GLY A 96 12.49 -6.46 -13.31
N VAL A 97 11.60 -7.42 -13.01
CA VAL A 97 10.50 -7.80 -13.92
C VAL A 97 9.51 -6.67 -14.25
N ALA A 98 9.29 -5.74 -13.33
CA ALA A 98 8.42 -4.58 -13.61
C ALA A 98 9.04 -3.67 -14.68
N THR A 99 10.32 -3.37 -14.55
CA THR A 99 11.08 -2.57 -15.51
C THR A 99 11.13 -3.25 -16.87
N ASP A 100 11.52 -4.53 -16.91
CA ASP A 100 11.59 -5.33 -18.13
C ASP A 100 10.23 -5.37 -18.84
N GLY A 101 9.15 -5.59 -18.08
CA GLY A 101 7.80 -5.60 -18.62
C GLY A 101 7.36 -4.25 -19.22
N MET A 102 7.71 -3.12 -18.60
CA MET A 102 7.31 -1.79 -19.07
C MET A 102 8.18 -1.29 -20.24
N ARG A 103 9.47 -1.66 -20.29
CA ARG A 103 10.46 -1.11 -21.21
C ARG A 103 10.80 -2.04 -22.38
N SER A 104 10.21 -3.25 -22.44
CA SER A 104 10.46 -4.21 -23.53
C SER A 104 9.93 -3.72 -24.88
N VAL A 105 10.79 -3.79 -25.91
CA VAL A 105 10.43 -3.51 -27.31
C VAL A 105 9.39 -4.51 -27.82
N ASP A 106 9.49 -5.75 -27.41
CA ASP A 106 8.62 -6.86 -27.85
C ASP A 106 7.15 -6.66 -27.45
N ARG A 107 6.91 -5.79 -26.48
CA ARG A 107 5.57 -5.41 -26.03
C ARG A 107 4.84 -4.46 -26.99
N LEU A 108 5.55 -3.65 -27.75
CA LEU A 108 4.96 -2.60 -28.57
C LEU A 108 3.94 -3.10 -29.61
N PRO A 109 4.15 -4.21 -30.34
CA PRO A 109 3.15 -4.72 -31.27
C PRO A 109 1.82 -5.06 -30.60
N THR A 110 1.87 -5.69 -29.43
CA THR A 110 0.69 -6.07 -28.64
C THR A 110 -0.04 -4.83 -28.10
N VAL A 111 0.69 -3.85 -27.56
CA VAL A 111 0.11 -2.58 -27.10
C VAL A 111 -0.59 -1.85 -28.26
N ARG A 112 0.04 -1.74 -29.42
CA ARG A 112 -0.55 -1.11 -30.59
C ARG A 112 -1.82 -1.82 -31.04
N SER A 113 -1.77 -3.16 -31.18
CA SER A 113 -2.93 -3.94 -31.59
C SER A 113 -4.11 -3.79 -30.65
N ASN A 114 -3.86 -3.91 -29.33
CA ASN A 114 -4.89 -3.80 -28.31
C ASN A 114 -5.48 -2.39 -28.28
N MET A 115 -4.64 -1.35 -28.30
CA MET A 115 -5.12 0.04 -28.23
C MET A 115 -5.86 0.47 -29.51
N LEU A 116 -5.46 0.00 -30.68
CA LEU A 116 -6.20 0.24 -31.92
C LEU A 116 -7.57 -0.45 -31.88
N SER A 117 -7.63 -1.69 -31.42
CA SER A 117 -8.90 -2.42 -31.23
C SER A 117 -9.82 -1.69 -30.25
N MET A 118 -9.26 -1.20 -29.13
CA MET A 118 -10.00 -0.41 -28.15
C MET A 118 -10.49 0.92 -28.71
N ALA A 119 -9.69 1.61 -29.53
CA ALA A 119 -10.09 2.86 -30.18
C ALA A 119 -11.27 2.68 -31.14
N LEU A 120 -11.43 1.50 -31.72
CA LEU A 120 -12.59 1.17 -32.57
C LEU A 120 -13.85 0.89 -31.74
N VAL A 121 -13.72 0.18 -30.62
CA VAL A 121 -14.84 -0.19 -29.74
C VAL A 121 -15.30 1.01 -28.90
N ASP A 122 -14.37 1.80 -28.39
CA ASP A 122 -14.60 2.99 -27.58
C ASP A 122 -14.11 4.25 -28.31
N PHE A 123 -14.73 4.54 -29.44
CA PHE A 123 -14.35 5.63 -30.33
C PHE A 123 -14.34 7.01 -29.67
N LYS A 124 -15.16 7.19 -28.62
CA LYS A 124 -15.20 8.45 -27.85
C LYS A 124 -13.86 8.74 -27.16
N ASN A 125 -13.15 7.72 -26.72
CA ASN A 125 -11.88 7.82 -26.00
C ASN A 125 -10.66 7.51 -26.90
N ARG A 126 -10.81 7.43 -28.23
CA ARG A 126 -9.74 7.04 -29.17
C ARG A 126 -8.42 7.80 -29.00
N ASN A 127 -8.48 9.09 -28.64
CA ASN A 127 -7.28 9.90 -28.41
C ASN A 127 -6.46 9.38 -27.21
N ARG A 128 -7.12 8.91 -26.14
CA ARG A 128 -6.43 8.34 -24.97
C ARG A 128 -5.68 7.05 -25.33
N TYR A 129 -6.24 6.25 -26.22
CA TYR A 129 -5.58 5.04 -26.70
C TYR A 129 -4.38 5.37 -27.59
N ALA A 130 -4.50 6.40 -28.44
CA ALA A 130 -3.38 6.90 -29.25
C ALA A 130 -2.27 7.49 -28.36
N ASP A 131 -2.63 8.25 -27.31
CA ASP A 131 -1.68 8.80 -26.34
C ASP A 131 -0.92 7.67 -25.61
N LEU A 132 -1.60 6.57 -25.26
CA LEU A 132 -0.96 5.42 -24.59
C LEU A 132 0.03 4.70 -25.52
N ILE A 133 -0.30 4.55 -26.83
CA ILE A 133 0.65 4.01 -27.81
C ILE A 133 1.90 4.89 -27.87
N THR A 134 1.72 6.20 -28.05
CA THR A 134 2.83 7.17 -28.13
C THR A 134 3.67 7.15 -26.85
N PHE A 135 3.03 7.09 -25.70
CA PHE A 135 3.70 7.01 -24.41
C PHE A 135 4.55 5.74 -24.28
N SER A 136 3.98 4.57 -24.63
CA SER A 136 4.70 3.30 -24.62
C SER A 136 5.91 3.31 -25.56
N GLU A 137 5.78 3.92 -26.74
CA GLU A 137 6.89 4.10 -27.67
C GLU A 137 7.99 5.00 -27.11
N HIS A 138 7.63 6.06 -26.38
CA HIS A 138 8.61 6.95 -25.75
C HIS A 138 9.35 6.25 -24.60
N ILE A 139 8.67 5.43 -23.79
CA ILE A 139 9.31 4.62 -22.74
C ILE A 139 10.41 3.76 -23.36
N VAL A 140 10.07 2.98 -24.38
CA VAL A 140 11.00 2.04 -25.04
C VAL A 140 12.16 2.76 -25.76
N LYS A 141 11.95 3.99 -26.25
CA LYS A 141 12.97 4.79 -26.91
C LYS A 141 13.89 5.55 -25.95
N THR A 142 13.55 5.64 -24.68
CA THR A 142 14.43 6.26 -23.68
C THR A 142 15.63 5.33 -23.45
N GLU A 143 16.82 5.78 -23.80
CA GLU A 143 18.04 5.00 -23.72
C GLU A 143 18.43 4.75 -22.26
N ASP A 144 18.99 3.58 -21.98
CA ASP A 144 19.57 3.28 -20.67
C ASP A 144 20.90 4.04 -20.51
N CYS A 145 21.24 4.37 -19.27
CA CYS A 145 22.50 5.06 -18.98
C CYS A 145 23.68 4.12 -19.16
N ASP A 146 24.76 4.63 -19.75
CA ASP A 146 26.04 3.92 -19.81
C ASP A 146 26.77 4.03 -18.45
N GLY A 147 27.11 2.88 -17.87
CA GLY A 147 27.89 2.79 -16.63
C GLY A 147 27.08 2.73 -15.34
N ASP A 148 27.82 2.49 -14.25
CA ASP A 148 27.23 2.17 -12.93
C ASP A 148 26.98 3.41 -12.04
N PHE A 149 27.23 4.62 -12.56
CA PHE A 149 27.11 5.86 -11.79
C PHE A 149 25.95 6.71 -12.27
N TYR A 150 25.10 7.09 -11.32
CA TYR A 150 23.99 7.99 -11.57
C TYR A 150 24.45 9.42 -11.84
N ASN A 151 23.90 10.03 -12.89
CA ASN A 151 24.10 11.44 -13.20
C ASN A 151 22.75 12.18 -13.20
N PRO A 152 22.47 13.04 -12.21
CA PRO A 152 21.19 13.74 -12.11
C PRO A 152 20.88 14.69 -13.28
N ASN A 153 21.90 15.04 -14.08
CA ASN A 153 21.75 15.89 -15.26
C ASN A 153 21.54 15.10 -16.57
N SER A 154 21.52 13.78 -16.52
CA SER A 154 21.31 12.92 -17.68
C SER A 154 19.83 12.66 -17.92
N SER A 155 19.44 12.54 -19.20
CA SER A 155 18.10 12.16 -19.61
C SER A 155 17.94 10.66 -19.89
N CYS A 156 18.99 9.84 -19.67
CA CYS A 156 18.93 8.40 -19.80
C CYS A 156 18.21 7.76 -18.60
N TYR A 157 17.76 6.54 -18.77
CA TYR A 157 17.16 5.74 -17.69
C TYR A 157 18.26 5.06 -16.86
N PHE A 158 18.32 5.36 -15.58
CA PHE A 158 19.23 4.72 -14.63
C PHE A 158 18.49 3.71 -13.76
N SER A 159 18.99 2.47 -13.71
CA SER A 159 18.44 1.38 -12.90
C SER A 159 19.21 1.22 -11.59
N ALA A 160 18.59 1.59 -10.47
CA ALA A 160 19.04 1.19 -9.14
C ALA A 160 18.42 -0.19 -8.81
N LEU A 161 19.24 -1.22 -8.66
CA LEU A 161 18.77 -2.60 -8.48
C LEU A 161 18.37 -2.89 -7.03
N THR A 162 19.00 -2.20 -6.09
CA THR A 162 18.83 -2.39 -4.65
C THR A 162 18.57 -1.06 -3.94
N PRO A 163 18.08 -1.07 -2.69
CA PRO A 163 17.99 0.16 -1.88
C PRO A 163 19.33 0.87 -1.71
N LYS A 164 20.44 0.13 -1.61
CA LYS A 164 21.79 0.70 -1.58
C LYS A 164 22.08 1.56 -2.81
N ASP A 165 21.74 1.06 -4.00
CA ASP A 165 21.97 1.77 -5.26
C ASP A 165 21.07 3.00 -5.36
N LEU A 166 19.80 2.86 -4.93
CA LEU A 166 18.87 3.99 -4.84
C LEU A 166 19.39 5.09 -3.92
N PHE A 167 19.85 4.73 -2.71
CA PHE A 167 20.38 5.72 -1.76
C PHE A 167 21.67 6.38 -2.28
N ALA A 168 22.56 5.63 -2.93
CA ALA A 168 23.75 6.19 -3.55
C ALA A 168 23.41 7.19 -4.66
N ALA A 169 22.43 6.86 -5.51
CA ALA A 169 21.97 7.78 -6.55
C ALA A 169 21.27 9.03 -5.97
N LEU A 170 20.51 8.89 -4.88
CA LEU A 170 19.89 10.02 -4.19
C LEU A 170 20.91 10.97 -3.54
N ASP A 171 22.09 10.48 -3.16
CA ASP A 171 23.16 11.33 -2.61
C ASP A 171 23.78 12.26 -3.66
N GLU A 172 23.64 11.95 -4.96
CA GLU A 172 24.10 12.80 -6.07
C GLU A 172 23.11 13.95 -6.40
N ILE A 173 21.90 13.93 -5.82
CA ILE A 173 20.87 14.94 -6.04
C ILE A 173 20.97 16.03 -4.98
N LYS A 174 20.90 17.31 -5.39
CA LYS A 174 21.03 18.44 -4.47
C LYS A 174 19.88 18.58 -3.48
N SER A 175 18.65 18.26 -3.92
CA SER A 175 17.47 18.30 -3.06
C SER A 175 17.55 17.22 -1.98
N ASP A 176 17.22 17.56 -0.73
CA ASP A 176 17.02 16.55 0.29
C ASP A 176 15.83 15.64 -0.10
N SER A 177 15.92 14.37 0.28
CA SER A 177 14.93 13.36 -0.09
C SER A 177 14.49 12.53 1.11
N ILE A 178 13.22 12.09 1.08
CA ILE A 178 12.64 11.12 2.00
C ILE A 178 12.19 9.92 1.19
N VAL A 179 12.56 8.72 1.67
CA VAL A 179 12.21 7.44 1.05
C VAL A 179 11.18 6.74 1.93
N ILE A 180 10.07 6.34 1.33
CA ILE A 180 8.88 5.83 2.01
C ILE A 180 8.52 4.47 1.43
N PRO A 181 8.87 3.36 2.09
CA PRO A 181 8.41 2.03 1.70
C PRO A 181 6.88 1.93 1.76
N HIS A 182 6.29 1.23 0.79
CA HIS A 182 4.85 0.96 0.76
C HIS A 182 4.55 -0.38 0.06
N GLY A 183 3.30 -0.87 0.19
CA GLY A 183 2.83 -2.05 -0.52
C GLY A 183 3.55 -3.37 -0.18
N ASN A 184 4.43 -3.42 0.81
CA ASN A 184 5.30 -4.58 1.10
C ASN A 184 4.54 -5.82 1.60
N THR A 185 3.32 -5.68 2.06
CA THR A 185 2.44 -6.79 2.46
C THR A 185 1.56 -7.28 1.33
N TRP A 186 1.56 -6.61 0.18
CA TRP A 186 0.67 -6.88 -0.93
C TRP A 186 1.17 -8.06 -1.77
N GLY A 187 0.57 -9.23 -1.58
CA GLY A 187 0.95 -10.47 -2.23
C GLY A 187 0.58 -10.57 -3.72
N PHE A 188 0.17 -9.46 -4.32
CA PHE A 188 0.00 -9.33 -5.77
C PHE A 188 1.33 -9.49 -6.50
N TYR A 189 2.39 -8.88 -5.99
CA TYR A 189 3.73 -8.97 -6.54
C TYR A 189 4.80 -9.39 -5.52
N THR A 190 4.47 -9.40 -4.22
CA THR A 190 5.44 -9.77 -3.18
C THR A 190 5.52 -11.29 -3.04
N PRO A 191 6.69 -11.91 -3.21
CA PRO A 191 6.89 -13.35 -2.99
C PRO A 191 6.51 -13.79 -1.57
N SER A 192 6.12 -15.06 -1.42
CA SER A 192 5.47 -15.58 -0.21
C SER A 192 6.30 -15.47 1.07
N GLU A 193 7.61 -15.52 0.99
CA GLU A 193 8.53 -15.45 2.14
C GLU A 193 9.36 -14.17 2.17
N SER A 194 9.00 -13.16 1.38
CA SER A 194 9.63 -11.85 1.46
C SER A 194 9.51 -11.26 2.86
N SER A 195 10.59 -10.67 3.34
CA SER A 195 10.66 -10.06 4.68
C SER A 195 11.57 -8.84 4.68
N TRP A 196 11.48 -8.06 5.78
CA TRP A 196 12.34 -6.90 6.03
C TRP A 196 13.76 -7.27 6.44
N ASP A 197 14.05 -8.52 6.84
CA ASP A 197 15.33 -8.94 7.41
C ASP A 197 16.53 -8.52 6.55
N LYS A 198 16.50 -8.82 5.25
CA LYS A 198 17.60 -8.49 4.32
C LYS A 198 17.83 -7.00 4.09
N GLN A 199 16.81 -6.17 4.37
CA GLN A 199 16.93 -4.72 4.26
C GLN A 199 17.51 -4.09 5.54
N LEU A 200 17.60 -4.82 6.65
CA LEU A 200 18.15 -4.31 7.89
C LEU A 200 19.67 -4.43 7.92
N SER A 201 20.35 -3.66 7.09
CA SER A 201 21.79 -3.52 7.07
C SER A 201 22.18 -2.06 6.87
N LYS A 202 23.42 -1.69 7.19
CA LYS A 202 23.92 -0.32 7.01
C LYS A 202 23.84 0.15 5.55
N GLU A 203 23.93 -0.77 4.60
CA GLU A 203 23.92 -0.46 3.18
C GLU A 203 22.51 -0.35 2.63
N GLN A 204 21.59 -1.24 3.06
CA GLN A 204 20.24 -1.33 2.54
C GLN A 204 19.22 -0.46 3.29
N ASN A 205 19.61 0.13 4.44
CA ASN A 205 18.77 1.02 5.23
C ASN A 205 19.52 2.30 5.61
N ARG A 206 19.02 3.43 5.13
CA ARG A 206 19.53 4.78 5.45
C ARG A 206 18.54 5.49 6.38
N SER A 207 18.86 5.49 7.67
CA SER A 207 18.01 6.08 8.72
C SER A 207 17.81 7.60 8.61
N ASP A 208 18.60 8.29 7.80
CA ASP A 208 18.48 9.71 7.47
C ASP A 208 17.51 9.97 6.30
N LYS A 209 17.26 8.98 5.44
CA LYS A 209 16.38 9.06 4.28
C LYS A 209 15.10 8.22 4.45
N GLN A 210 15.22 6.96 4.88
CA GLN A 210 14.09 6.03 5.06
C GLN A 210 13.49 6.17 6.46
N ILE A 211 12.82 7.29 6.70
CA ILE A 211 12.32 7.72 8.01
C ILE A 211 10.80 7.55 8.19
N SER A 212 10.08 7.19 7.14
CA SER A 212 8.63 7.01 7.14
C SER A 212 8.25 5.68 6.51
N PHE A 213 7.09 5.14 6.91
CA PHE A 213 6.49 3.93 6.36
C PHE A 213 5.01 4.20 6.06
N GLU A 214 4.55 3.85 4.88
CA GLU A 214 3.15 3.92 4.51
C GLU A 214 2.43 2.67 4.99
N ILE A 215 1.65 2.81 6.07
CA ILE A 215 0.95 1.67 6.70
C ILE A 215 -0.43 1.39 6.12
N MET A 216 -1.00 2.32 5.36
CA MET A 216 -2.31 2.16 4.71
C MET A 216 -2.35 2.93 3.40
N SER A 217 -2.87 2.28 2.36
CA SER A 217 -3.11 2.92 1.06
C SER A 217 -4.38 2.42 0.37
N GLY A 218 -4.58 2.78 -0.89
CA GLY A 218 -5.62 2.22 -1.75
C GLY A 218 -5.52 0.71 -1.93
N HIS A 219 -4.36 0.13 -1.68
CA HIS A 219 -4.07 -1.32 -1.77
C HIS A 219 -4.20 -2.06 -0.44
N GLY A 220 -4.68 -1.41 0.62
CA GLY A 220 -4.93 -2.00 1.92
C GLY A 220 -3.91 -1.65 3.00
N ASN A 221 -4.09 -2.27 4.16
CA ASN A 221 -3.29 -2.05 5.36
C ASN A 221 -1.99 -2.88 5.33
N SER A 222 -0.88 -2.28 5.72
CA SER A 222 0.45 -2.90 5.85
C SER A 222 1.04 -2.75 7.25
N GLU A 223 0.22 -2.44 8.25
CA GLU A 223 0.65 -2.26 9.64
C GLU A 223 0.91 -3.59 10.35
N GLU A 224 -0.06 -4.53 10.27
CA GLU A 224 -0.25 -5.62 11.23
C GLU A 224 0.59 -6.86 10.88
N TYR A 225 1.35 -7.35 11.84
CA TYR A 225 2.02 -8.64 11.79
C TYR A 225 1.09 -9.77 12.24
N ARG A 226 1.24 -10.95 11.64
CA ARG A 226 0.60 -12.19 12.06
C ARG A 226 1.59 -13.36 11.98
N PRO A 227 1.53 -14.32 12.93
CA PRO A 227 2.49 -15.43 13.04
C PRO A 227 2.19 -16.57 12.05
N TRP A 228 1.98 -16.24 10.76
CA TRP A 228 1.78 -17.22 9.71
C TRP A 228 2.47 -16.78 8.40
N SER A 229 2.69 -17.72 7.51
CA SER A 229 3.31 -17.47 6.21
C SER A 229 2.54 -18.19 5.11
N ALA A 230 2.62 -17.67 3.89
CA ALA A 230 1.98 -18.26 2.71
C ALA A 230 2.69 -19.54 2.24
N SER A 231 3.98 -19.69 2.56
CA SER A 231 4.78 -20.92 2.44
C SER A 231 5.82 -20.95 3.57
N ILE A 232 6.38 -22.11 3.84
CA ILE A 232 7.39 -22.32 4.87
C ILE A 232 8.58 -23.04 4.23
N THR A 233 9.80 -22.58 4.53
CA THR A 233 11.03 -23.23 4.13
C THR A 233 11.71 -23.88 5.33
N GLU A 234 11.90 -25.20 5.30
CA GLU A 234 12.70 -25.95 6.29
C GLU A 234 13.72 -26.81 5.55
N ASN A 235 14.96 -26.78 6.00
CA ASN A 235 16.06 -27.53 5.39
C ASN A 235 16.17 -27.34 3.86
N ASN A 236 15.96 -26.10 3.37
CA ASN A 236 15.94 -25.72 1.96
C ASN A 236 14.82 -26.38 1.13
N VAL A 237 13.79 -26.90 1.78
CA VAL A 237 12.59 -27.40 1.10
C VAL A 237 11.41 -26.51 1.47
N GLN A 238 10.73 -26.03 0.46
CA GLN A 238 9.53 -25.22 0.61
C GLN A 238 8.28 -26.12 0.63
N PHE A 239 7.37 -25.88 1.56
CA PHE A 239 6.11 -26.61 1.67
C PHE A 239 4.94 -25.70 2.04
N CYS A 240 3.72 -26.21 1.81
CA CYS A 240 2.48 -25.53 2.13
C CYS A 240 2.14 -25.71 3.60
N PRO A 241 1.97 -24.61 4.38
CA PRO A 241 1.53 -24.72 5.75
C PRO A 241 0.08 -25.21 5.85
N GLU A 242 -0.26 -25.83 6.99
CA GLU A 242 -1.64 -26.21 7.27
C GLU A 242 -2.51 -24.97 7.57
N PRO A 243 -3.82 -25.02 7.27
CA PRO A 243 -4.75 -23.95 7.62
C PRO A 243 -4.82 -23.73 9.12
N THR A 244 -4.98 -22.48 9.52
CA THR A 244 -5.30 -22.07 10.90
C THR A 244 -6.71 -21.45 10.94
N LYS A 245 -7.20 -21.14 12.14
CA LYS A 245 -8.48 -20.44 12.30
C LYS A 245 -8.53 -19.12 11.51
N ASN A 246 -7.41 -18.38 11.51
CA ASN A 246 -7.32 -17.02 10.97
C ASN A 246 -6.68 -16.95 9.57
N TYR A 247 -6.19 -18.07 9.04
CA TYR A 247 -5.51 -18.09 7.76
C TYR A 247 -5.67 -19.42 7.02
N LEU A 248 -6.15 -19.35 5.79
CA LEU A 248 -6.20 -20.45 4.81
C LEU A 248 -5.12 -20.20 3.75
N PRO A 249 -4.04 -20.98 3.69
CA PRO A 249 -3.02 -20.80 2.65
C PRO A 249 -3.59 -21.06 1.24
N SER A 250 -3.22 -20.24 0.26
CA SER A 250 -3.68 -20.41 -1.11
C SER A 250 -3.17 -21.71 -1.74
N CYS A 251 -1.95 -22.16 -1.38
CA CYS A 251 -1.47 -23.48 -1.79
C CYS A 251 -2.32 -24.63 -1.22
N TRP A 252 -2.85 -24.49 0.01
CA TRP A 252 -3.75 -25.47 0.57
C TRP A 252 -5.06 -25.52 -0.20
N GLN A 253 -5.64 -24.37 -0.49
CA GLN A 253 -6.86 -24.25 -1.26
C GLN A 253 -6.70 -24.83 -2.69
N ALA A 254 -5.53 -24.68 -3.32
CA ALA A 254 -5.24 -25.32 -4.59
C ALA A 254 -5.40 -26.86 -4.51
N GLY A 255 -4.93 -27.46 -3.42
CA GLY A 255 -5.12 -28.89 -3.14
C GLY A 255 -6.59 -29.27 -2.95
N GLU A 256 -7.34 -28.48 -2.18
CA GLU A 256 -8.78 -28.75 -1.94
C GLU A 256 -9.61 -28.68 -3.22
N ILE A 257 -9.36 -27.70 -4.09
CA ILE A 257 -10.02 -27.57 -5.39
C ILE A 257 -9.76 -28.81 -6.27
N ILE A 258 -8.51 -29.26 -6.34
CA ILE A 258 -8.15 -30.46 -7.12
C ILE A 258 -8.77 -31.72 -6.50
N LYS A 259 -8.81 -31.83 -5.17
CA LYS A 259 -9.45 -32.95 -4.46
C LYS A 259 -10.94 -33.02 -4.77
N GLU A 260 -11.66 -31.92 -4.64
CA GLU A 260 -13.09 -31.82 -4.94
C GLU A 260 -13.40 -32.24 -6.37
N ARG A 261 -12.74 -31.64 -7.35
CA ARG A 261 -12.91 -32.00 -8.78
C ARG A 261 -12.57 -33.46 -9.08
N CYS A 262 -11.56 -34.02 -8.39
CA CYS A 262 -11.15 -35.40 -8.52
C CYS A 262 -12.23 -36.37 -7.99
N LEU A 263 -12.85 -36.04 -6.85
CA LEU A 263 -13.95 -36.82 -6.28
C LEU A 263 -15.22 -36.75 -7.15
N GLU A 264 -15.55 -35.55 -7.67
CA GLU A 264 -16.64 -35.36 -8.64
C GLU A 264 -16.48 -36.27 -9.88
N ASN A 265 -15.24 -36.47 -10.34
CA ASN A 265 -14.89 -37.39 -11.43
C ASN A 265 -14.83 -38.85 -10.98
N GLN A 266 -15.40 -39.20 -9.80
CA GLN A 266 -15.54 -40.56 -9.28
C GLN A 266 -14.21 -41.31 -9.10
N ASN A 267 -13.09 -40.64 -8.92
CA ASN A 267 -11.83 -41.23 -8.53
C ASN A 267 -11.84 -41.65 -7.05
N SER A 268 -10.95 -42.56 -6.66
CA SER A 268 -10.83 -42.97 -5.26
C SER A 268 -10.21 -41.84 -4.41
N GLU A 269 -10.59 -41.74 -3.15
CA GLU A 269 -10.08 -40.77 -2.19
C GLU A 269 -8.55 -40.77 -2.14
N ALA A 270 -7.92 -41.95 -2.11
CA ALA A 270 -6.47 -42.08 -2.10
C ALA A 270 -5.77 -41.48 -3.33
N ILE A 271 -6.41 -41.54 -4.51
CA ILE A 271 -5.91 -40.88 -5.73
C ILE A 271 -6.08 -39.36 -5.59
N CYS A 272 -7.23 -38.90 -5.09
CA CYS A 272 -7.55 -37.49 -4.96
C CYS A 272 -6.65 -36.81 -3.92
N ASP A 273 -6.33 -37.49 -2.82
CA ASP A 273 -5.37 -36.99 -1.82
C ASP A 273 -3.96 -36.82 -2.39
N LYS A 274 -3.50 -37.74 -3.21
CA LYS A 274 -2.20 -37.61 -3.88
C LYS A 274 -2.17 -36.43 -4.87
N ARG A 275 -3.26 -36.24 -5.63
CA ARG A 275 -3.38 -35.09 -6.55
C ARG A 275 -3.43 -33.76 -5.79
N ALA A 276 -4.13 -33.73 -4.66
CA ALA A 276 -4.19 -32.55 -3.80
C ALA A 276 -2.80 -32.18 -3.24
N ALA A 277 -2.06 -33.17 -2.73
CA ALA A 277 -0.71 -32.96 -2.23
C ALA A 277 0.23 -32.43 -3.34
N LEU A 278 0.12 -33.00 -4.54
CA LEU A 278 0.89 -32.52 -5.70
C LEU A 278 0.49 -31.08 -6.08
N ALA A 279 -0.80 -30.74 -6.06
CA ALA A 279 -1.28 -29.39 -6.36
C ALA A 279 -0.72 -28.36 -5.38
N ARG A 280 -0.67 -28.67 -4.08
CA ARG A 280 -0.07 -27.82 -3.05
C ARG A 280 1.41 -27.54 -3.33
N GLN A 281 2.17 -28.58 -3.68
CA GLN A 281 3.58 -28.44 -3.99
C GLN A 281 3.81 -27.62 -5.28
N LEU A 282 3.09 -27.93 -6.35
CA LEU A 282 3.21 -27.21 -7.63
C LEU A 282 2.78 -25.75 -7.54
N TYR A 283 1.80 -25.45 -6.66
CA TYR A 283 1.43 -24.06 -6.37
C TYR A 283 2.61 -23.27 -5.79
N ILE A 284 3.33 -23.86 -4.83
CA ILE A 284 4.50 -23.21 -4.20
C ILE A 284 5.63 -23.03 -5.22
N GLU A 285 5.95 -24.09 -5.97
CA GLU A 285 6.99 -24.06 -7.01
C GLU A 285 6.71 -22.99 -8.07
N GLY A 286 5.45 -22.70 -8.34
CA GLY A 286 5.02 -21.65 -9.28
C GLY A 286 5.15 -20.22 -8.74
N GLY A 287 5.46 -20.03 -7.45
CA GLY A 287 5.64 -18.71 -6.83
C GLY A 287 4.44 -17.78 -7.05
N LEU A 288 4.67 -16.59 -7.62
CA LEU A 288 3.61 -15.63 -7.97
C LEU A 288 2.61 -16.19 -9.00
N SER A 289 3.02 -17.17 -9.80
CA SER A 289 2.19 -17.83 -10.81
C SER A 289 1.56 -19.14 -10.32
N GLY A 290 1.69 -19.46 -9.04
CA GLY A 290 1.24 -20.73 -8.46
C GLY A 290 -0.23 -21.07 -8.73
N LYS A 291 -1.09 -20.05 -8.87
CA LYS A 291 -2.51 -20.26 -9.23
C LYS A 291 -2.71 -21.07 -10.52
N PHE A 292 -1.80 -20.97 -11.48
CA PHE A 292 -1.87 -21.73 -12.74
C PHE A 292 -1.54 -23.22 -12.58
N ALA A 293 -1.09 -23.66 -11.40
CA ALA A 293 -0.98 -25.09 -11.09
C ALA A 293 -2.36 -25.77 -11.09
N VAL A 294 -3.44 -24.99 -10.88
CA VAL A 294 -4.84 -25.44 -10.97
C VAL A 294 -5.42 -24.98 -12.30
N LYS A 295 -5.54 -25.87 -13.27
CA LYS A 295 -6.06 -25.55 -14.60
C LYS A 295 -7.55 -25.19 -14.57
N GLY A 296 -7.95 -24.16 -15.32
CA GLY A 296 -9.34 -23.71 -15.42
C GLY A 296 -9.94 -23.23 -14.11
N ILE A 297 -9.11 -22.63 -13.24
CA ILE A 297 -9.54 -22.05 -11.96
C ILE A 297 -10.31 -20.75 -12.18
N THR A 298 -11.37 -20.53 -11.40
CA THR A 298 -12.04 -19.23 -11.33
C THR A 298 -11.63 -18.48 -10.06
N PRO A 299 -11.68 -17.14 -10.06
CA PRO A 299 -11.34 -16.35 -8.87
C PRO A 299 -12.17 -16.71 -7.62
N GLU A 300 -13.41 -17.15 -7.82
CA GLU A 300 -14.35 -17.52 -6.75
C GLU A 300 -13.95 -18.82 -6.04
N GLU A 301 -13.30 -19.78 -6.74
CA GLU A 301 -12.90 -21.06 -6.16
C GLU A 301 -11.78 -20.91 -5.12
N TRP A 302 -11.06 -19.78 -5.13
CA TRP A 302 -10.04 -19.49 -4.12
C TRP A 302 -10.64 -19.18 -2.74
N LEU A 303 -11.91 -18.86 -2.64
CA LEU A 303 -12.55 -18.41 -1.41
C LEU A 303 -11.75 -17.27 -0.75
N ASP A 304 -11.61 -17.30 0.56
CA ASP A 304 -10.84 -16.32 1.32
C ASP A 304 -9.37 -16.75 1.58
N SER A 305 -8.84 -17.67 0.78
CA SER A 305 -7.45 -18.13 0.94
C SER A 305 -6.43 -17.01 0.70
N GLY A 306 -5.31 -17.08 1.41
CA GLY A 306 -4.24 -16.08 1.34
C GLY A 306 -4.52 -14.79 2.11
N GLN A 307 -5.70 -14.64 2.74
CA GLN A 307 -6.12 -13.41 3.39
C GLN A 307 -5.90 -13.44 4.91
N CYS A 308 -5.59 -12.27 5.47
CA CYS A 308 -5.64 -12.05 6.90
C CYS A 308 -7.10 -11.86 7.33
N LYS A 309 -7.65 -12.78 8.12
CA LYS A 309 -9.07 -12.74 8.52
C LYS A 309 -9.33 -11.81 9.70
N ASP A 310 -8.31 -11.54 10.49
CA ASP A 310 -8.36 -10.75 11.73
C ASP A 310 -7.54 -9.44 11.65
N CYS A 311 -7.21 -8.99 10.43
CA CYS A 311 -6.59 -7.69 10.19
C CYS A 311 -7.62 -6.65 9.74
N PHE A 312 -7.29 -5.39 9.98
CA PHE A 312 -8.07 -4.26 9.45
C PHE A 312 -7.79 -4.05 7.96
N ILE A 313 -8.77 -4.29 7.10
CA ILE A 313 -8.72 -4.04 5.65
C ILE A 313 -7.36 -4.45 5.06
N PRO A 314 -6.99 -5.75 5.15
CA PRO A 314 -5.68 -6.22 4.73
C PRO A 314 -5.46 -6.08 3.22
N ALA A 315 -4.21 -5.96 2.80
CA ALA A 315 -3.84 -6.06 1.40
C ALA A 315 -4.19 -7.46 0.84
N PHE A 316 -4.40 -7.54 -0.48
CA PHE A 316 -4.63 -8.82 -1.16
C PHE A 316 -3.48 -9.80 -0.94
N ASN A 317 -3.81 -11.05 -0.62
CA ASN A 317 -2.85 -12.16 -0.44
C ASN A 317 -1.70 -11.78 0.53
N TYR A 318 -2.08 -11.41 1.74
CA TYR A 318 -1.28 -10.72 2.73
C TYR A 318 0.06 -11.37 3.06
N ARG A 319 1.11 -10.55 3.21
CA ARG A 319 2.50 -10.95 3.55
C ARG A 319 2.92 -10.36 4.90
N PRO A 320 2.70 -11.02 6.04
CA PRO A 320 2.91 -10.42 7.37
C PRO A 320 4.32 -9.90 7.63
N ARG A 321 5.36 -10.58 7.12
CA ARG A 321 6.76 -10.17 7.31
C ARG A 321 7.15 -8.91 6.52
N GLY A 322 6.25 -8.42 5.65
CA GLY A 322 6.33 -7.10 5.00
C GLY A 322 5.73 -5.98 5.84
N SER A 323 5.10 -6.26 6.98
CA SER A 323 4.39 -5.27 7.80
C SER A 323 5.32 -4.34 8.57
N ALA A 324 4.77 -3.17 8.96
CA ALA A 324 5.47 -2.21 9.80
C ALA A 324 5.80 -2.77 11.19
N GLN A 325 4.88 -3.52 11.80
CA GLN A 325 5.11 -4.15 13.10
C GLN A 325 6.29 -5.12 13.06
N TYR A 326 6.37 -5.95 12.01
CA TYR A 326 7.49 -6.86 11.83
C TYR A 326 8.82 -6.11 11.72
N ALA A 327 8.88 -5.08 10.85
CA ALA A 327 10.07 -4.27 10.67
C ALA A 327 10.53 -3.61 11.97
N LEU A 328 9.61 -3.07 12.78
CA LEU A 328 9.93 -2.43 14.06
C LEU A 328 10.42 -3.40 15.13
N ALA A 329 10.09 -4.69 15.04
CA ALA A 329 10.56 -5.71 15.95
C ALA A 329 11.96 -6.22 15.61
N LEU A 330 12.43 -6.02 14.38
CA LEU A 330 13.75 -6.47 13.94
C LEU A 330 14.89 -5.67 14.57
N ARG A 331 16.00 -6.35 14.82
CA ARG A 331 17.30 -5.79 15.21
C ARG A 331 18.42 -6.59 14.56
N ASN A 332 19.40 -5.91 14.02
CA ASN A 332 20.60 -6.52 13.49
C ASN A 332 21.83 -5.90 14.18
N SER A 333 22.75 -6.72 14.63
CA SER A 333 23.98 -6.30 15.30
C SER A 333 25.25 -6.69 14.53
N GLN A 334 25.17 -6.77 13.21
CA GLN A 334 26.33 -7.06 12.36
C GLN A 334 27.40 -5.96 12.52
N ASP A 335 28.67 -6.37 12.52
CA ASP A 335 29.83 -5.49 12.63
C ASP A 335 29.90 -4.63 13.92
N GLY A 336 29.20 -5.03 14.98
CA GLY A 336 29.20 -4.29 16.25
C GLY A 336 28.42 -2.96 16.21
N VAL A 337 27.70 -2.69 15.14
CA VAL A 337 26.81 -1.55 14.98
C VAL A 337 25.38 -2.04 14.99
N GLU A 338 24.60 -1.53 15.94
CA GLU A 338 23.18 -1.84 16.01
C GLU A 338 22.41 -1.17 14.88
N GLN A 339 21.65 -1.97 14.15
CA GLN A 339 20.71 -1.52 13.13
C GLN A 339 19.28 -1.82 13.56
N ARG A 340 18.40 -0.83 13.46
CA ARG A 340 16.96 -0.94 13.70
C ARG A 340 16.21 -0.03 12.73
N PHE A 341 15.02 -0.45 12.32
CA PHE A 341 14.11 0.46 11.64
C PHE A 341 13.44 1.41 12.64
N LYS A 342 13.38 2.68 12.32
CA LYS A 342 12.72 3.72 13.12
C LYS A 342 11.91 4.62 12.20
N PHE A 343 10.67 4.23 11.94
CA PHE A 343 9.76 4.92 11.03
C PHE A 343 8.81 5.86 11.76
N GLY A 344 8.44 6.98 11.13
CA GLY A 344 7.16 7.63 11.33
C GLY A 344 6.10 6.96 10.46
N PHE A 345 4.84 6.96 10.88
CA PHE A 345 3.74 6.36 10.14
C PHE A 345 3.01 7.40 9.30
N ILE A 346 2.71 7.03 8.07
CA ILE A 346 1.83 7.77 7.17
C ILE A 346 0.86 6.82 6.48
N ALA A 347 -0.15 7.40 5.84
CA ALA A 347 -0.98 6.71 4.87
C ALA A 347 -1.15 7.56 3.63
N SER A 348 -1.53 6.96 2.52
CA SER A 348 -1.77 7.64 1.25
C SER A 348 -2.98 7.05 0.51
N SER A 349 -3.34 7.61 -0.63
CA SER A 349 -4.33 6.99 -1.50
C SER A 349 -3.72 5.98 -2.47
N ASP A 350 -2.47 6.16 -2.85
CA ASP A 350 -1.81 5.39 -3.91
C ASP A 350 -2.73 5.19 -5.13
N ASN A 351 -3.34 6.31 -5.56
CA ASN A 351 -4.42 6.30 -6.52
C ASN A 351 -3.91 6.53 -7.94
N HIS A 352 -4.01 5.53 -8.80
CA HIS A 352 -3.57 5.55 -10.20
C HIS A 352 -4.53 6.28 -11.16
N ARG A 353 -5.50 7.04 -10.62
CA ARG A 353 -6.49 7.80 -11.39
C ARG A 353 -6.42 9.30 -11.15
N SER A 354 -5.30 9.79 -10.63
CA SER A 354 -5.10 11.21 -10.31
C SER A 354 -6.16 11.75 -9.32
N ARG A 355 -6.45 10.97 -8.27
CA ARG A 355 -7.43 11.30 -7.23
C ARG A 355 -6.81 11.20 -5.83
N PRO A 356 -5.87 12.09 -5.49
CA PRO A 356 -5.24 12.07 -4.16
C PRO A 356 -6.26 12.35 -3.05
N GLY A 357 -6.17 11.60 -1.95
CA GLY A 357 -6.97 11.81 -0.76
C GLY A 357 -8.45 11.44 -0.89
N THR A 358 -8.80 10.38 -1.61
CA THR A 358 -10.17 9.93 -1.90
C THR A 358 -10.94 9.38 -0.70
N GLY A 359 -10.29 9.06 0.42
CA GLY A 359 -10.90 8.40 1.58
C GLY A 359 -11.90 9.21 2.40
N TYR A 360 -12.31 10.40 1.98
CA TYR A 360 -13.24 11.25 2.72
C TYR A 360 -14.72 10.84 2.58
N LYS A 361 -15.08 10.11 1.53
CA LYS A 361 -16.45 9.59 1.27
C LYS A 361 -16.41 8.23 0.58
N PRO A 362 -17.34 7.31 0.87
CA PRO A 362 -17.45 6.02 0.21
C PRO A 362 -18.32 6.10 -1.06
N VAL A 363 -17.93 6.92 -2.03
CA VAL A 363 -18.71 7.20 -3.25
C VAL A 363 -17.91 6.90 -4.51
N ASP A 364 -18.62 6.51 -5.58
CA ASP A 364 -18.09 6.30 -6.93
C ASP A 364 -16.80 5.44 -6.96
N ARG A 365 -16.88 4.19 -6.47
CA ARG A 365 -15.72 3.27 -6.43
C ARG A 365 -14.98 3.15 -7.76
N MET A 366 -15.71 3.34 -8.89
CA MET A 366 -15.14 3.24 -10.23
C MET A 366 -14.13 4.36 -10.55
N VAL A 367 -14.09 5.42 -9.75
CA VAL A 367 -13.21 6.59 -9.93
C VAL A 367 -12.30 6.79 -8.72
N THR A 368 -12.80 6.51 -7.52
CA THR A 368 -12.09 6.77 -6.26
C THR A 368 -11.20 5.61 -5.82
N THR A 369 -11.34 4.44 -6.44
CA THR A 369 -10.49 3.27 -6.22
C THR A 369 -10.07 2.65 -7.54
N GLU A 370 -9.30 1.58 -7.49
CA GLU A 370 -8.97 0.71 -8.63
C GLU A 370 -9.88 -0.51 -8.74
N ALA A 371 -10.91 -0.62 -7.89
CA ALA A 371 -11.89 -1.70 -7.86
C ALA A 371 -12.90 -1.64 -9.03
N ASN A 372 -12.46 -1.24 -10.19
CA ASN A 372 -13.31 -1.02 -11.36
C ASN A 372 -13.26 -2.15 -12.39
N GLY A 373 -12.16 -2.88 -12.46
CA GLY A 373 -11.97 -3.94 -13.44
C GLY A 373 -12.10 -3.48 -14.92
N PRO A 374 -12.03 -4.40 -15.88
CA PRO A 374 -12.26 -4.09 -17.29
C PRO A 374 -13.68 -3.58 -17.53
N ALA A 375 -13.79 -2.55 -18.36
CA ALA A 375 -15.08 -1.94 -18.72
C ALA A 375 -15.97 -2.88 -19.54
N LEU A 376 -15.41 -3.85 -20.23
CA LEU A 376 -16.09 -4.77 -21.15
C LEU A 376 -15.73 -6.22 -20.82
N LYS A 377 -16.73 -7.12 -20.89
CA LYS A 377 -16.55 -8.57 -20.73
C LYS A 377 -15.48 -9.14 -21.68
N PHE A 378 -15.46 -8.62 -22.92
CA PHE A 378 -14.45 -8.97 -23.93
C PHE A 378 -13.00 -8.73 -23.45
N LEU A 379 -12.75 -7.66 -22.69
CA LEU A 379 -11.41 -7.39 -22.15
C LEU A 379 -11.02 -8.40 -21.08
N GLU A 380 -11.97 -8.80 -20.21
CA GLU A 380 -11.71 -9.84 -19.23
C GLU A 380 -11.42 -11.19 -19.90
N GLU A 381 -12.23 -11.59 -20.89
CA GLU A 381 -12.05 -12.84 -21.63
C GLU A 381 -10.68 -12.93 -22.34
N ASN A 382 -10.10 -11.78 -22.70
CA ASN A 382 -8.76 -11.71 -23.31
C ASN A 382 -7.63 -11.55 -22.27
N LEU A 383 -7.93 -11.01 -21.08
CA LEU A 383 -6.95 -10.87 -19.99
C LEU A 383 -6.82 -12.15 -19.16
N THR A 384 -7.86 -13.00 -19.16
CA THR A 384 -7.88 -14.23 -18.38
C THR A 384 -8.00 -15.41 -19.33
N PRO A 385 -6.95 -16.22 -19.51
CA PRO A 385 -7.03 -17.43 -20.34
C PRO A 385 -8.20 -18.31 -19.90
N GLN A 386 -9.13 -18.58 -20.82
CA GLN A 386 -10.25 -19.49 -20.56
C GLN A 386 -9.75 -20.92 -20.77
N GLU A 387 -9.42 -21.60 -19.70
CA GLU A 387 -9.02 -23.01 -19.74
C GLU A 387 -10.15 -23.91 -19.24
N GLU A 388 -10.24 -25.13 -19.79
CA GLU A 388 -11.13 -26.14 -19.23
C GLU A 388 -10.68 -26.57 -17.84
N LYS A 389 -11.64 -26.76 -16.93
CA LYS A 389 -11.38 -27.27 -15.59
C LYS A 389 -10.75 -28.66 -15.65
N SER A 390 -9.74 -28.87 -14.82
CA SER A 390 -9.06 -30.16 -14.69
C SER A 390 -8.97 -30.57 -13.23
N ASP A 391 -9.03 -31.86 -12.98
CA ASP A 391 -8.75 -32.52 -11.70
C ASP A 391 -7.28 -32.98 -11.58
N GLN A 392 -6.44 -32.62 -12.57
CA GLN A 392 -5.01 -32.87 -12.59
C GLN A 392 -4.27 -31.54 -12.39
N PRO A 393 -3.42 -31.41 -11.37
CA PRO A 393 -2.53 -30.28 -11.25
C PRO A 393 -1.42 -30.35 -12.30
N ARG A 394 -0.86 -29.17 -12.64
CA ARG A 394 0.26 -29.09 -13.60
C ARG A 394 1.42 -28.29 -13.02
N LYS A 395 2.63 -28.63 -13.48
CA LYS A 395 3.80 -27.79 -13.24
C LYS A 395 3.64 -26.50 -14.05
N VAL A 396 3.93 -25.38 -13.40
CA VAL A 396 3.90 -24.06 -14.05
C VAL A 396 5.29 -23.78 -14.58
N ASN A 397 5.38 -23.56 -15.89
CA ASN A 397 6.53 -22.97 -16.55
C ASN A 397 6.08 -21.64 -17.17
N LEU A 398 6.59 -20.51 -16.67
CA LEU A 398 6.21 -19.18 -17.12
C LEU A 398 6.50 -18.95 -18.60
N GLU A 399 7.59 -19.54 -19.12
CA GLU A 399 7.99 -19.43 -20.53
C GLU A 399 7.04 -20.18 -21.48
N GLU A 400 6.35 -21.21 -20.97
CA GLU A 400 5.42 -22.03 -21.74
C GLU A 400 3.95 -21.58 -21.61
N LEU A 401 3.66 -20.67 -20.66
CA LEU A 401 2.32 -20.14 -20.51
C LEU A 401 2.07 -19.08 -21.60
N ASP A 402 1.07 -19.32 -22.44
CA ASP A 402 0.55 -18.31 -23.37
C ASP A 402 -0.22 -17.24 -22.56
N ILE A 403 0.53 -16.29 -22.04
CA ILE A 403 0.00 -15.22 -21.20
C ILE A 403 -0.08 -13.95 -22.03
N PRO A 404 -1.29 -13.51 -22.38
CA PRO A 404 -1.50 -12.36 -23.27
C PRO A 404 -0.96 -11.04 -22.70
N ASP A 405 -0.86 -10.93 -21.38
CA ASP A 405 -0.41 -9.74 -20.67
C ASP A 405 0.25 -10.15 -19.34
N PRO A 406 1.41 -9.58 -18.94
CA PRO A 406 2.01 -9.81 -17.62
C PRO A 406 1.04 -9.63 -16.45
N PHE A 407 0.06 -8.73 -16.56
CA PHE A 407 -0.99 -8.55 -15.56
C PHE A 407 -1.93 -9.76 -15.40
N SER A 408 -2.01 -10.66 -16.37
CA SER A 408 -2.77 -11.90 -16.25
C SER A 408 -2.09 -12.96 -15.37
N LEU A 409 -0.81 -12.79 -15.04
CA LEU A 409 -0.10 -13.58 -14.03
C LEU A 409 -0.77 -13.46 -12.65
N TRP A 410 -1.45 -12.37 -12.41
CA TRP A 410 -2.07 -12.03 -11.15
C TRP A 410 -3.58 -12.32 -11.18
N GLU A 411 -4.24 -12.28 -10.04
CA GLU A 411 -5.69 -12.47 -9.92
C GLU A 411 -6.45 -11.13 -9.92
N PRO A 412 -6.59 -10.42 -11.05
CA PRO A 412 -7.11 -9.05 -11.05
C PRO A 412 -8.56 -8.97 -10.58
N ILE A 413 -9.37 -10.02 -10.83
CA ILE A 413 -10.79 -10.02 -10.46
C ILE A 413 -10.97 -10.09 -8.95
N ARG A 414 -10.34 -11.06 -8.28
CA ARG A 414 -10.43 -11.23 -6.83
C ARG A 414 -9.75 -10.08 -6.12
N GLN A 415 -8.59 -9.68 -6.59
CA GLN A 415 -7.80 -8.58 -6.05
C GLN A 415 -8.56 -7.26 -6.00
N SER A 416 -9.41 -6.95 -6.98
CA SER A 416 -10.15 -5.67 -7.02
C SER A 416 -11.04 -5.45 -5.79
N SER A 417 -11.45 -6.51 -5.08
CA SER A 417 -12.20 -6.42 -3.83
C SER A 417 -11.37 -5.89 -2.65
N PHE A 418 -10.05 -5.80 -2.79
CA PHE A 418 -9.12 -5.27 -1.79
C PHE A 418 -8.74 -3.81 -2.05
N PHE A 419 -9.11 -3.25 -3.20
CA PHE A 419 -8.87 -1.85 -3.48
C PHE A 419 -9.83 -0.96 -2.70
N THR A 420 -9.26 -0.09 -1.89
CA THR A 420 -9.98 0.88 -1.05
C THR A 420 -9.72 2.30 -1.54
N THR A 421 -10.34 3.28 -0.90
CA THR A 421 -10.07 4.70 -1.17
C THR A 421 -8.75 5.19 -0.57
N GLY A 422 -8.03 4.34 0.16
CA GLY A 422 -6.76 4.66 0.80
C GLY A 422 -6.89 5.44 2.08
N GLY A 423 -5.79 6.03 2.49
CA GLY A 423 -5.63 6.79 3.71
C GLY A 423 -5.05 8.18 3.50
N LEU A 424 -4.75 8.85 4.59
CA LEU A 424 -4.16 10.20 4.61
C LEU A 424 -2.93 10.25 5.53
N ALA A 425 -1.90 10.96 5.08
CA ALA A 425 -0.83 11.44 5.94
C ALA A 425 -1.25 12.73 6.65
N ALA A 426 -0.92 12.85 7.92
CA ALA A 426 -1.11 14.07 8.68
C ALA A 426 0.17 14.43 9.45
N VAL A 427 0.38 15.72 9.68
CA VAL A 427 1.55 16.26 10.39
C VAL A 427 1.15 17.31 11.43
N HIS A 428 1.94 17.44 12.48
CA HIS A 428 1.82 18.54 13.44
C HIS A 428 2.82 19.62 13.10
N VAL A 429 2.34 20.83 12.76
CA VAL A 429 3.15 21.98 12.39
C VAL A 429 2.63 23.27 13.05
N GLU A 430 3.53 24.21 13.34
CA GLU A 430 3.14 25.52 13.84
C GLU A 430 2.51 26.38 12.73
N ASN A 431 3.03 26.25 11.51
CA ASN A 431 2.49 26.94 10.33
C ASN A 431 2.53 26.01 9.10
N ARG A 432 1.58 26.19 8.19
CA ARG A 432 1.46 25.40 6.96
C ARG A 432 2.43 25.94 5.90
N SER A 433 3.69 25.51 5.99
CA SER A 433 4.73 25.78 5.00
C SER A 433 5.36 24.49 4.49
N ARG A 434 5.96 24.53 3.30
CA ARG A 434 6.71 23.38 2.73
C ARG A 434 7.75 22.86 3.72
N LYS A 435 8.57 23.79 4.26
CA LYS A 435 9.61 23.43 5.22
C LYS A 435 9.03 22.89 6.53
N GLY A 436 7.95 23.48 7.05
CA GLY A 436 7.29 23.00 8.27
C GLY A 436 6.79 21.56 8.13
N ILE A 437 6.13 21.22 6.99
CA ILE A 437 5.70 19.86 6.69
C ILE A 437 6.90 18.93 6.59
N TRP A 438 7.92 19.32 5.81
CA TRP A 438 9.14 18.55 5.65
C TRP A 438 9.84 18.22 6.97
N ASP A 439 10.02 19.24 7.82
CA ASP A 439 10.65 19.11 9.13
C ASP A 439 9.86 18.18 10.06
N SER A 440 8.53 18.15 9.95
CA SER A 440 7.70 17.19 10.69
C SER A 440 7.92 15.76 10.23
N PHE A 441 8.06 15.51 8.93
CA PHE A 441 8.47 14.20 8.42
C PHE A 441 9.87 13.82 8.96
N LYS A 442 10.84 14.73 8.91
CA LYS A 442 12.21 14.48 9.41
C LYS A 442 12.23 14.16 10.91
N ARG A 443 11.33 14.74 11.71
CA ARG A 443 11.15 14.43 13.13
C ARG A 443 10.21 13.25 13.38
N ARG A 444 9.60 12.66 12.34
CA ARG A 444 8.58 11.60 12.45
C ARG A 444 7.33 12.06 13.24
N GLU A 445 7.08 13.36 13.34
CA GLU A 445 5.86 13.95 13.92
C GLU A 445 4.70 13.87 12.93
N THR A 446 4.46 12.66 12.43
CA THR A 446 3.43 12.33 11.46
C THR A 446 2.47 11.32 12.06
N TYR A 447 1.27 11.25 11.53
CA TYR A 447 0.35 10.18 11.82
C TYR A 447 -0.46 9.81 10.57
N ALA A 448 -0.99 8.61 10.56
CA ALA A 448 -1.79 8.08 9.46
C ALA A 448 -3.27 8.08 9.83
N THR A 449 -4.15 8.20 8.82
CA THR A 449 -5.58 7.87 8.98
C THR A 449 -6.02 6.92 7.87
N SER A 450 -7.08 6.18 8.11
CA SER A 450 -7.69 5.30 7.10
C SER A 450 -8.51 6.05 6.03
N GLY A 451 -8.49 7.40 6.01
CA GLY A 451 -9.19 8.24 5.04
C GLY A 451 -9.97 9.38 5.67
N PRO A 452 -10.80 9.15 6.70
CA PRO A 452 -11.42 10.22 7.47
C PRO A 452 -10.37 11.06 8.21
N ARG A 453 -10.66 12.36 8.43
CA ARG A 453 -9.75 13.30 9.08
C ARG A 453 -9.88 13.26 10.59
N ILE A 454 -9.48 12.14 11.18
CA ILE A 454 -9.33 11.96 12.62
C ILE A 454 -8.14 12.79 13.08
N LEU A 455 -8.28 13.54 14.18
CA LEU A 455 -7.18 14.27 14.79
C LEU A 455 -6.59 13.44 15.93
N LEU A 456 -5.27 13.26 15.93
CA LEU A 456 -4.57 12.40 16.88
C LEU A 456 -3.30 13.04 17.41
N TRP A 457 -3.14 13.06 18.75
CA TRP A 457 -1.91 13.40 19.46
C TRP A 457 -1.51 12.23 20.35
N PHE A 458 -0.24 11.89 20.35
CA PHE A 458 0.32 10.87 21.21
C PHE A 458 1.65 11.36 21.76
N ASN A 459 1.74 11.49 23.08
CA ASN A 459 2.89 12.11 23.74
C ASN A 459 3.41 11.23 24.88
N LEU A 460 4.72 11.18 25.02
CA LEU A 460 5.38 10.71 26.24
C LEU A 460 5.44 11.89 27.22
N ILE A 461 4.96 11.67 28.45
CA ILE A 461 5.00 12.68 29.53
C ILE A 461 6.29 12.49 30.31
N ASP A 462 7.08 13.54 30.38
CA ASP A 462 8.33 13.57 31.11
C ASP A 462 8.35 14.71 32.14
N THR A 463 9.32 14.68 33.05
CA THR A 463 9.53 15.73 34.09
C THR A 463 9.81 17.11 33.48
N THR A 464 10.35 17.14 32.27
CA THR A 464 10.68 18.36 31.52
C THR A 464 9.56 18.85 30.61
N GLY A 465 8.47 18.08 30.45
CA GLY A 465 7.35 18.41 29.58
C GLY A 465 6.78 17.23 28.84
N SER A 466 6.29 17.48 27.61
CA SER A 466 5.64 16.50 26.76
C SER A 466 6.46 16.31 25.48
N LEU A 467 6.84 15.07 25.16
CA LEU A 467 7.57 14.69 23.95
C LEU A 467 6.58 14.06 22.95
N PRO A 468 6.49 14.57 21.72
CA PRO A 468 5.48 14.13 20.76
C PRO A 468 5.80 12.76 20.15
N MET A 469 4.82 12.19 19.43
CA MET A 469 5.02 11.00 18.58
C MET A 469 6.22 11.20 17.63
N GLY A 470 6.89 10.11 17.26
CA GLY A 470 8.12 10.12 16.48
C GLY A 470 9.39 10.28 17.32
N THR A 471 9.26 10.68 18.58
CA THR A 471 10.41 10.89 19.49
C THR A 471 11.15 9.59 19.76
N GLU A 472 12.47 9.70 19.81
CA GLU A 472 13.38 8.70 20.36
C GLU A 472 14.03 9.27 21.63
N THR A 473 13.97 8.49 22.72
CA THR A 473 14.54 8.91 24.03
C THR A 473 15.02 7.69 24.82
N SER A 474 15.72 7.96 25.91
CA SER A 474 16.19 6.91 26.83
C SER A 474 15.58 7.10 28.22
N LYS A 475 15.13 6.01 28.85
CA LYS A 475 14.55 6.01 30.20
C LYS A 475 14.93 4.74 30.95
N LYS A 476 14.93 4.85 32.30
CA LYS A 476 14.97 3.68 33.23
C LYS A 476 13.63 3.48 33.93
N ASP A 477 12.91 4.57 34.14
CA ASP A 477 11.64 4.57 34.84
C ASP A 477 10.49 4.24 33.87
N ASN A 478 9.40 3.76 34.44
CA ASN A 478 8.18 3.45 33.71
C ASN A 478 7.67 4.67 32.91
N PRO A 479 7.50 4.54 31.58
CA PRO A 479 7.02 5.65 30.78
C PRO A 479 5.52 5.91 30.98
N VAL A 480 5.15 7.17 31.00
CA VAL A 480 3.75 7.62 31.07
C VAL A 480 3.40 8.31 29.77
N PHE A 481 2.27 7.96 29.21
CA PHE A 481 1.80 8.47 27.93
C PHE A 481 0.47 9.21 28.07
N GLU A 482 0.25 10.18 27.18
CA GLU A 482 -1.04 10.83 26.99
C GLU A 482 -1.45 10.72 25.51
N VAL A 483 -2.69 10.31 25.28
CA VAL A 483 -3.34 10.30 23.98
C VAL A 483 -4.49 11.29 23.99
N LYS A 484 -4.61 12.08 22.92
CA LYS A 484 -5.79 12.86 22.62
C LYS A 484 -6.22 12.55 21.19
N ALA A 485 -7.48 12.20 21.00
CA ALA A 485 -8.08 11.97 19.69
C ALA A 485 -9.40 12.71 19.57
N ILE A 486 -9.71 13.18 18.34
CA ILE A 486 -10.99 13.83 18.02
C ILE A 486 -11.47 13.23 16.71
N GLY A 487 -12.71 12.76 16.68
CA GLY A 487 -13.30 12.11 15.53
C GLY A 487 -13.43 13.03 14.31
N SER A 488 -13.46 12.41 13.14
CA SER A 488 -13.62 13.09 11.87
C SER A 488 -15.01 13.71 11.73
N PHE A 489 -15.14 14.71 10.88
CA PHE A 489 -16.45 15.27 10.55
C PHE A 489 -17.27 14.30 9.67
N LYS A 490 -18.54 14.10 10.03
CA LYS A 490 -19.52 13.44 9.15
C LYS A 490 -19.67 14.26 7.87
N GLN A 491 -19.71 13.58 6.74
CA GLN A 491 -19.73 14.24 5.43
C GLN A 491 -21.16 14.46 4.92
N LYS A 492 -21.44 15.67 4.42
CA LYS A 492 -22.66 15.96 3.66
C LYS A 492 -22.51 15.51 2.21
N PRO A 493 -23.62 15.13 1.54
CA PRO A 493 -23.62 14.95 0.08
C PRO A 493 -23.20 16.22 -0.66
N GLY A 494 -22.65 16.05 -1.86
CA GLY A 494 -22.29 17.15 -2.75
C GLY A 494 -21.01 17.87 -2.37
N CYS A 495 -20.82 19.04 -2.98
CA CYS A 495 -19.68 19.94 -2.75
C CYS A 495 -20.12 21.20 -1.99
N PRO A 496 -19.25 21.79 -1.15
CA PRO A 496 -19.54 23.06 -0.46
C PRO A 496 -19.69 24.23 -1.45
N ASP A 497 -20.60 25.16 -1.16
CA ASP A 497 -20.92 26.29 -2.03
C ASP A 497 -19.71 27.20 -2.36
N TYR A 498 -18.79 27.36 -1.42
CA TYR A 498 -17.57 28.17 -1.61
C TYR A 498 -16.62 27.59 -2.68
N LYS A 499 -16.67 26.28 -2.91
CA LYS A 499 -15.89 25.62 -3.98
C LYS A 499 -16.53 25.78 -5.34
N LEU A 500 -17.86 25.88 -5.39
CA LEU A 500 -18.61 26.08 -6.61
C LEU A 500 -18.31 27.43 -7.29
N GLY A 501 -17.88 28.43 -6.52
CA GLY A 501 -17.47 29.74 -7.05
C GLY A 501 -16.16 29.73 -7.85
N ASN A 502 -15.29 28.76 -7.62
CA ASN A 502 -13.95 28.68 -8.22
C ASN A 502 -13.87 27.75 -9.45
N LEU A 503 -14.83 26.85 -9.62
CA LEU A 503 -14.91 25.92 -10.73
C LEU A 503 -16.31 25.96 -11.37
N SER A 504 -16.40 25.81 -12.68
CA SER A 504 -17.67 25.62 -13.34
C SER A 504 -18.34 24.29 -12.90
N SER A 505 -19.67 24.23 -12.95
CA SER A 505 -20.43 23.00 -12.65
C SER A 505 -19.95 21.80 -13.46
N LYS A 506 -19.54 22.02 -14.73
CA LYS A 506 -18.99 20.97 -15.60
C LYS A 506 -17.63 20.46 -15.10
N GLN A 507 -16.76 21.34 -14.61
CA GLN A 507 -15.47 20.94 -14.04
C GLN A 507 -15.67 20.15 -12.76
N ILE A 508 -16.55 20.58 -11.85
CA ILE A 508 -16.90 19.86 -10.63
C ILE A 508 -17.47 18.47 -10.94
N GLN A 509 -18.39 18.39 -11.90
CA GLN A 509 -18.95 17.10 -12.33
C GLN A 509 -17.87 16.18 -12.92
N THR A 510 -16.97 16.71 -13.72
CA THR A 510 -15.94 15.91 -14.39
C THR A 510 -14.86 15.45 -13.40
N LEU A 511 -14.39 16.38 -12.57
CA LEU A 511 -13.27 16.17 -11.66
C LEU A 511 -13.70 15.45 -10.38
N CYS A 512 -14.68 16.01 -9.67
CA CYS A 512 -15.13 15.56 -8.35
C CYS A 512 -16.36 14.64 -8.39
N LYS A 513 -16.97 14.41 -9.56
CA LYS A 513 -18.25 13.70 -9.72
C LYS A 513 -19.38 14.26 -8.86
N ASN A 514 -19.35 15.57 -8.60
CA ASN A 514 -20.23 16.33 -7.69
C ASN A 514 -20.12 15.90 -6.21
N GLU A 515 -19.07 15.17 -5.83
CA GLU A 515 -18.82 14.76 -4.45
C GLU A 515 -17.45 15.26 -4.00
N CYS A 516 -17.45 16.25 -3.11
CA CYS A 516 -16.25 16.82 -2.50
C CYS A 516 -16.19 16.50 -1.01
N TYR A 517 -15.03 16.72 -0.38
CA TYR A 517 -14.95 16.85 1.07
C TYR A 517 -15.91 17.98 1.50
N ASN A 518 -16.99 17.62 2.18
CA ASN A 518 -18.08 18.51 2.56
C ASN A 518 -18.50 18.24 4.01
N PRO A 519 -17.70 18.73 4.99
CA PRO A 519 -17.92 18.41 6.40
C PRO A 519 -19.24 19.02 6.92
N SER A 520 -19.94 18.25 7.76
CA SER A 520 -21.00 18.76 8.60
C SER A 520 -20.42 19.39 9.88
N GLU A 521 -21.28 19.80 10.80
CA GLU A 521 -20.87 20.23 12.14
C GLU A 521 -20.76 19.06 13.12
N GLU A 522 -21.27 17.90 12.76
CA GLU A 522 -21.21 16.68 13.55
C GLU A 522 -19.92 15.90 13.27
N ARG A 523 -19.41 15.27 14.32
CA ARG A 523 -18.25 14.37 14.26
C ARG A 523 -18.64 12.95 14.59
N ASN A 524 -17.89 11.99 14.03
CA ASN A 524 -17.92 10.62 14.50
C ASN A 524 -17.32 10.52 15.91
N ALA A 525 -17.80 9.59 16.73
CA ALA A 525 -17.26 9.38 18.06
C ALA A 525 -15.99 8.53 18.03
N ILE A 526 -14.99 8.87 18.84
CA ILE A 526 -13.87 7.95 19.13
C ILE A 526 -14.36 6.95 20.19
N THR A 527 -14.37 5.68 19.87
CA THR A 527 -14.90 4.60 20.72
C THR A 527 -13.87 4.05 21.69
N ARG A 528 -12.62 3.93 21.23
CA ARG A 528 -11.51 3.41 22.03
C ARG A 528 -10.15 3.83 21.49
N ILE A 529 -9.14 3.72 22.36
CA ILE A 529 -7.72 3.80 22.01
C ILE A 529 -7.13 2.39 22.19
N GLU A 530 -6.49 1.89 21.14
CA GLU A 530 -5.69 0.67 21.19
C GLU A 530 -4.22 1.06 21.25
N VAL A 531 -3.49 0.49 22.22
CA VAL A 531 -2.06 0.72 22.38
C VAL A 531 -1.32 -0.52 21.92
N ILE A 532 -0.33 -0.33 21.08
CA ILE A 532 0.55 -1.38 20.60
C ILE A 532 1.92 -1.20 21.28
N LYS A 533 2.48 -2.29 21.82
CA LYS A 533 3.83 -2.37 22.35
C LYS A 533 4.65 -3.35 21.53
N ILE A 534 5.79 -2.92 21.03
CA ILE A 534 6.76 -3.78 20.34
C ILE A 534 8.07 -3.72 21.11
N THR A 535 8.61 -4.88 21.44
CA THR A 535 9.92 -5.02 22.05
C THR A 535 10.90 -5.49 20.97
N PRO A 536 11.86 -4.66 20.53
CA PRO A 536 12.81 -5.08 19.53
C PRO A 536 13.65 -6.28 19.96
N GLN A 537 14.03 -7.14 19.01
CA GLN A 537 14.90 -8.30 19.28
C GLN A 537 16.18 -7.91 20.02
N ASN A 538 16.63 -8.76 20.94
CA ASN A 538 17.96 -8.69 21.54
C ASN A 538 18.96 -9.60 20.83
N SER A 539 18.48 -10.58 20.08
CA SER A 539 19.27 -11.47 19.24
C SER A 539 18.43 -11.96 18.07
N ASP A 540 19.05 -12.32 16.97
CA ASP A 540 18.41 -12.82 15.73
C ASP A 540 17.61 -14.12 15.97
N SER A 541 17.85 -14.84 17.07
CA SER A 541 17.13 -16.06 17.44
C SER A 541 15.85 -15.81 18.25
N GLU A 542 15.57 -14.57 18.61
CA GLU A 542 14.40 -14.24 19.42
C GLU A 542 13.14 -14.25 18.56
N ASP A 543 12.11 -14.92 19.06
CA ASP A 543 10.85 -15.14 18.35
C ASP A 543 10.04 -13.84 18.25
N ILE A 544 9.91 -13.31 17.05
CA ILE A 544 9.18 -12.07 16.73
C ILE A 544 7.72 -12.13 17.22
N ASP A 545 7.08 -13.30 17.17
CA ASP A 545 5.68 -13.46 17.58
C ASP A 545 5.43 -13.06 19.04
N LYS A 546 6.47 -13.15 19.87
CA LYS A 546 6.40 -12.81 21.31
C LYS A 546 6.77 -11.36 21.60
N LEU A 547 7.27 -10.64 20.62
CA LEU A 547 7.77 -9.29 20.76
C LEU A 547 6.75 -8.22 20.38
N ILE A 548 5.69 -8.62 19.67
CA ILE A 548 4.63 -7.73 19.19
C ILE A 548 3.36 -8.00 19.98
N MET A 549 2.93 -7.00 20.76
CA MET A 549 1.68 -7.03 21.53
C MET A 549 0.66 -6.12 20.85
N ASP A 550 -0.25 -6.70 20.08
CA ASP A 550 -1.26 -6.00 19.26
C ASP A 550 -2.67 -6.55 19.49
N PRO A 551 -3.54 -5.82 20.24
CA PRO A 551 -3.20 -4.67 21.10
C PRO A 551 -2.61 -5.09 22.47
N TRP A 552 -1.67 -4.30 23.01
CA TRP A 552 -1.16 -4.46 24.37
C TRP A 552 -2.17 -3.94 25.42
N LYS A 553 -2.81 -2.80 25.14
CA LYS A 553 -3.90 -2.24 25.98
C LYS A 553 -5.04 -1.75 25.10
N ILE A 554 -6.26 -1.91 25.59
CA ILE A 554 -7.46 -1.27 25.04
C ILE A 554 -8.02 -0.36 26.12
N ILE A 555 -8.30 0.89 25.77
CA ILE A 555 -8.83 1.90 26.68
C ILE A 555 -10.09 2.48 26.05
N ASP A 556 -11.24 2.18 26.63
CA ASP A 556 -12.53 2.69 26.17
C ASP A 556 -12.61 4.21 26.34
N CYS A 557 -13.20 4.89 25.38
CA CYS A 557 -13.44 6.32 25.41
C CYS A 557 -14.80 6.65 26.00
N PRO A 558 -14.97 7.87 26.59
CA PRO A 558 -16.26 8.32 27.08
C PRO A 558 -17.32 8.31 25.97
N LYS A 559 -18.54 7.84 26.27
CA LYS A 559 -19.65 7.81 25.30
C LYS A 559 -20.21 9.20 24.98
N GLU A 560 -19.90 10.17 25.80
CA GLU A 560 -20.34 11.55 25.63
C GLU A 560 -19.22 12.40 25.01
N GLY A 561 -19.56 13.14 23.96
CA GLY A 561 -18.62 13.97 23.23
C GLY A 561 -17.94 13.26 22.05
N ASN A 562 -17.20 14.01 21.25
CA ASN A 562 -16.61 13.55 20.00
C ASN A 562 -15.09 13.29 20.12
N GLY A 563 -14.53 13.38 21.33
CA GLY A 563 -13.10 13.25 21.60
C GLY A 563 -12.80 12.30 22.75
N CYS A 564 -11.56 11.85 22.78
CA CYS A 564 -11.02 10.96 23.80
C CYS A 564 -9.70 11.51 24.30
N ARG A 565 -9.51 11.61 25.61
CA ARG A 565 -8.23 11.94 26.23
C ARG A 565 -7.95 10.96 27.34
N VAL A 566 -6.88 10.20 27.21
CA VAL A 566 -6.50 9.14 28.16
C VAL A 566 -5.02 9.23 28.51
N ARG A 567 -4.70 8.75 29.73
CA ARG A 567 -3.31 8.57 30.16
C ARG A 567 -3.12 7.11 30.58
N PHE A 568 -1.96 6.58 30.31
CA PHE A 568 -1.56 5.23 30.72
C PHE A 568 -0.04 5.17 30.95
N SER A 569 0.40 4.12 31.63
CA SER A 569 1.81 3.84 31.85
C SER A 569 2.12 2.37 31.53
N ASP A 570 3.39 2.09 31.25
CA ASP A 570 3.91 0.73 31.22
C ASP A 570 4.61 0.43 32.55
N GLU A 571 3.87 -0.23 33.44
CA GLU A 571 4.34 -0.54 34.80
C GLU A 571 5.46 -1.58 34.84
N ASP A 572 5.61 -2.37 33.77
CA ASP A 572 6.57 -3.45 33.67
C ASP A 572 7.90 -3.03 33.03
N TYR A 573 7.94 -1.87 32.34
CA TYR A 573 9.10 -1.40 31.57
C TYR A 573 10.41 -1.39 32.37
N SER A 574 10.38 -0.84 33.57
CA SER A 574 11.59 -0.77 34.45
C SER A 574 12.06 -2.13 34.96
N SER A 575 11.16 -3.11 35.04
CA SER A 575 11.49 -4.49 35.39
C SER A 575 11.95 -5.32 34.20
N ASP A 576 11.36 -5.11 33.03
CA ASP A 576 11.70 -5.77 31.75
C ASP A 576 13.10 -5.40 31.27
N LYS A 577 13.53 -4.17 31.53
CA LYS A 577 14.85 -3.64 31.17
C LYS A 577 15.17 -3.78 29.68
N ARG A 578 14.17 -3.51 28.85
CA ARG A 578 14.28 -3.67 27.38
C ARG A 578 13.84 -2.41 26.65
N ASP A 579 14.47 -2.16 25.52
CA ASP A 579 13.98 -1.18 24.56
C ASP A 579 12.54 -1.49 24.18
N SER A 580 11.74 -0.47 24.00
CA SER A 580 10.34 -0.62 23.66
C SER A 580 9.87 0.46 22.70
N VAL A 581 8.96 0.09 21.85
CA VAL A 581 8.32 0.96 20.86
C VAL A 581 6.83 0.98 21.16
N TYR A 582 6.25 2.17 21.24
CA TYR A 582 4.83 2.34 21.52
C TYR A 582 4.19 3.20 20.45
N TYR A 583 3.03 2.79 19.99
CA TYR A 583 2.14 3.64 19.18
C TYR A 583 0.68 3.32 19.50
N VAL A 584 -0.22 4.17 19.03
CA VAL A 584 -1.65 4.05 19.34
C VAL A 584 -2.49 4.10 18.08
N ARG A 585 -3.63 3.39 18.12
CA ARG A 585 -4.74 3.54 17.19
C ARG A 585 -5.89 4.24 17.90
N ALA A 586 -6.44 5.29 17.30
CA ALA A 586 -7.70 5.89 17.71
C ALA A 586 -8.80 5.37 16.79
N ILE A 587 -9.79 4.70 17.35
CA ILE A 587 -10.83 3.99 16.60
C ILE A 587 -12.14 4.79 16.66
N GLU A 588 -12.72 5.08 15.49
CA GLU A 588 -14.05 5.70 15.36
C GLU A 588 -15.18 4.67 15.45
N GLU A 589 -16.39 5.18 15.70
CA GLU A 589 -17.62 4.40 15.51
C GLU A 589 -17.71 3.89 14.07
N PRO A 590 -18.35 2.71 13.83
CA PRO A 590 -18.41 2.14 12.49
C PRO A 590 -19.11 3.05 11.48
N SER A 591 -18.53 3.19 10.30
CA SER A 591 -19.08 3.93 9.17
C SER A 591 -18.92 3.13 7.86
N LEU A 592 -19.62 3.54 6.79
CA LEU A 592 -19.54 2.86 5.51
C LEU A 592 -18.19 3.15 4.82
N ARG A 593 -17.55 2.08 4.33
CA ARG A 593 -16.33 2.15 3.52
C ARG A 593 -16.40 1.22 2.30
N ILE A 594 -15.83 1.66 1.19
CA ILE A 594 -15.69 0.83 -0.01
C ILE A 594 -14.78 -0.36 0.29
N ASN A 595 -15.23 -1.55 -0.08
CA ASN A 595 -14.51 -2.81 0.09
C ASN A 595 -14.09 -3.17 1.53
N ALA A 596 -14.73 -2.60 2.56
CA ALA A 596 -14.44 -2.96 3.94
C ALA A 596 -14.66 -4.46 4.25
N GLY A 597 -15.50 -5.13 3.50
CA GLY A 597 -15.73 -6.57 3.58
C GLY A 597 -14.86 -7.41 2.64
N ASN A 598 -13.89 -6.80 1.98
CA ASN A 598 -13.00 -7.46 1.02
C ASN A 598 -13.81 -8.33 0.03
N LEU A 599 -13.61 -9.64 0.02
CA LEU A 599 -14.31 -10.58 -0.85
C LEU A 599 -15.81 -10.75 -0.55
N ARG A 600 -16.36 -10.09 0.47
CA ARG A 600 -17.78 -10.17 0.89
C ARG A 600 -18.25 -11.63 0.97
N CYS A 601 -17.57 -12.42 1.81
CA CYS A 601 -17.88 -13.83 1.98
C CYS A 601 -19.28 -14.08 2.56
N ASP A 602 -19.94 -15.11 2.04
CA ASP A 602 -21.04 -15.78 2.75
C ASP A 602 -20.42 -16.85 3.64
N PHE A 603 -20.59 -16.73 4.96
CA PHE A 603 -19.98 -17.62 5.95
C PHE A 603 -20.94 -18.72 6.38
N ASP A 604 -20.41 -19.91 6.69
CA ASP A 604 -21.16 -20.95 7.39
C ASP A 604 -21.29 -20.65 8.90
N GLU A 605 -22.00 -21.54 9.62
CA GLU A 605 -22.19 -21.42 11.08
C GLU A 605 -20.87 -21.50 11.87
N GLN A 606 -19.82 -22.05 11.28
CA GLN A 606 -18.49 -22.17 11.86
C GLN A 606 -17.58 -20.97 11.50
N GLY A 607 -18.07 -20.02 10.68
CA GLY A 607 -17.31 -18.85 10.24
C GLY A 607 -16.37 -19.12 9.07
N ASN A 608 -16.52 -20.22 8.32
CA ASN A 608 -15.74 -20.47 7.11
C ASN A 608 -16.42 -19.80 5.90
N CYS A 609 -15.63 -19.21 5.03
CA CYS A 609 -16.09 -18.65 3.78
C CYS A 609 -16.53 -19.78 2.82
N LYS A 610 -17.80 -19.77 2.42
CA LYS A 610 -18.39 -20.76 1.49
C LYS A 610 -18.57 -20.21 0.10
N LYS A 611 -18.68 -18.90 -0.02
CA LYS A 611 -18.86 -18.23 -1.29
C LYS A 611 -18.32 -16.81 -1.16
N VAL A 612 -17.69 -16.34 -2.23
CA VAL A 612 -17.24 -14.95 -2.34
C VAL A 612 -18.12 -14.18 -3.31
N ASN A 613 -18.41 -12.92 -2.96
CA ASN A 613 -19.20 -12.00 -3.78
C ASN A 613 -18.28 -10.85 -4.22
N ILE A 614 -17.38 -11.14 -5.16
CA ILE A 614 -16.30 -10.25 -5.59
C ILE A 614 -16.85 -8.95 -6.15
N CYS A 615 -16.28 -7.83 -5.70
CA CYS A 615 -16.57 -6.51 -6.23
C CYS A 615 -15.68 -6.24 -7.44
N TYR A 616 -16.24 -6.29 -8.66
CA TYR A 616 -15.43 -6.22 -9.86
C TYR A 616 -16.18 -5.67 -11.05
N GLY A 617 -15.60 -4.68 -11.72
CA GLY A 617 -16.10 -4.13 -12.96
C GLY A 617 -17.51 -3.55 -12.85
N ASN A 618 -18.10 -3.27 -14.01
CA ASN A 618 -19.48 -2.81 -14.12
C ASN A 618 -20.42 -3.87 -14.70
N TYR A 619 -19.92 -5.04 -15.06
CA TYR A 619 -20.74 -6.12 -15.59
C TYR A 619 -20.91 -7.30 -14.60
N LYS A 620 -19.95 -7.55 -13.69
CA LYS A 620 -20.12 -8.50 -12.57
C LYS A 620 -20.80 -7.85 -11.37
N THR A 621 -20.42 -6.62 -11.04
CA THR A 621 -20.99 -5.83 -9.94
C THR A 621 -21.60 -4.57 -10.52
N SER A 622 -22.87 -4.27 -10.17
CA SER A 622 -23.54 -3.06 -10.65
C SER A 622 -22.68 -1.82 -10.41
N ARG A 623 -22.67 -0.90 -11.37
CA ARG A 623 -21.92 0.35 -11.26
C ARG A 623 -22.36 1.20 -10.06
N ASP A 624 -23.64 1.10 -9.69
CA ASP A 624 -24.21 1.86 -8.58
C ASP A 624 -23.94 1.19 -7.22
N ASP A 625 -23.46 -0.07 -7.21
CA ASP A 625 -22.98 -0.74 -5.99
C ASP A 625 -21.56 -0.30 -5.70
N ASN A 626 -21.39 0.55 -4.68
CA ASN A 626 -20.09 0.97 -4.18
C ASN A 626 -19.40 -0.09 -3.31
N CYS A 627 -19.93 -1.31 -3.21
CA CYS A 627 -19.36 -2.41 -2.43
C CYS A 627 -19.07 -2.02 -0.98
N THR A 628 -19.91 -1.17 -0.40
CA THR A 628 -19.68 -0.65 0.94
C THR A 628 -20.06 -1.64 2.02
N MET A 629 -19.26 -1.67 3.08
CA MET A 629 -19.57 -2.33 4.34
C MET A 629 -19.16 -1.43 5.52
N MET A 630 -19.70 -1.74 6.72
CA MET A 630 -19.34 -1.04 7.94
C MET A 630 -17.89 -1.33 8.32
N SER A 631 -17.16 -0.29 8.67
CA SER A 631 -15.75 -0.33 9.08
C SER A 631 -15.50 0.62 10.22
N GLU A 632 -14.71 0.21 11.20
CA GLU A 632 -14.20 1.08 12.26
C GLU A 632 -13.00 1.86 11.75
N GLU A 633 -13.23 3.03 11.18
CA GLU A 633 -12.17 3.90 10.69
C GLU A 633 -11.21 4.27 11.81
N ARG A 634 -9.94 4.52 11.48
CA ARG A 634 -8.91 4.74 12.49
C ARG A 634 -7.82 5.72 12.09
N ALA A 635 -7.12 6.20 13.11
CA ALA A 635 -5.86 6.89 12.96
C ALA A 635 -4.77 6.18 13.75
N TRP A 636 -3.54 6.18 13.22
CA TRP A 636 -2.35 5.58 13.83
C TRP A 636 -1.31 6.65 14.09
N SER A 637 -0.85 6.76 15.33
CA SER A 637 0.28 7.66 15.63
C SER A 637 1.58 7.09 15.10
N SER A 638 2.55 7.94 14.79
CA SER A 638 3.94 7.49 14.70
C SER A 638 4.41 6.92 16.04
N PRO A 639 5.31 5.92 16.00
CA PRO A 639 5.85 5.30 17.20
C PRO A 639 6.70 6.26 18.04
N ILE A 640 6.68 6.07 19.36
CA ILE A 640 7.66 6.60 20.32
C ILE A 640 8.64 5.49 20.65
N TYR A 641 9.92 5.75 20.51
CA TYR A 641 11.03 4.83 20.72
C TYR A 641 11.68 5.10 22.06
N ILE A 642 11.67 4.14 22.98
CA ILE A 642 12.27 4.27 24.31
C ILE A 642 13.38 3.24 24.44
N ASN A 643 14.64 3.71 24.50
CA ASN A 643 15.79 2.88 24.74
C ASN A 643 15.98 2.73 26.26
N TYR A 644 16.19 1.50 26.75
CA TYR A 644 16.46 1.24 28.18
C TYR A 644 17.94 1.52 28.47
N GLN A 645 18.23 2.40 29.42
CA GLN A 645 19.59 2.78 29.81
C GLN A 645 19.93 2.41 31.25
#